data_b9091ca1e643ff0d61ba4326bcbebd37
#
_entry.id   b9091ca1e643ff0d61ba4326bcbebd37
#
_cell.length_a   1.000
_cell.length_b   1.000
_cell.length_c   1.000
_cell.angle_alpha   90.00
_cell.angle_beta   90.00
_cell.angle_gamma   90.00
#
_symmetry.space_group_name_H-M   'P 1'
#
loop_
_entity.id
_entity.type
_entity.pdbx_description
1 polymer ?
#
loop_
_entity_poly.entity_id
_entity_poly.type
_entity_poly.pdbx_seq_one_letter_code
_entity_poly.pdbx_strand_id
1 'polypeptide(L)'
;MNFNPIFIPIVLSLLGLLYMFFKAKWVKKQDPGNEKMVSISSAIKKGALAFLNAEYRLLLFFVVIASVALFGISLVVETTSWMIIPAFVVGAIFSGLAGNIGMRIATDANSRTTQAARTSLPKALNVAFGGGTVMGLGVAGLAVLGLSLFFMFFINQFMNDGGSFYDNMTVVLEALAGFSLGAESIALFARVGGGIYTKAADVGADLVGKVEAGIPEDDPRNPATIADNVGDNVGDVAGMGADLFGSYVATVLASMVLGNYIIKDMSDYASEQFSDPFGGMGPILLPLFIAGIGIIASIIGTLFIRIKNNEAKEAQVQASLNTGNIISILITLFSCWFLIDYLLPDTINGMKFFGEGTRDIPSQNIFYSTIVGLAVGYLISAFTEYYTALGKQPVLNIVQNSSTGAATNIIAGLATGMKSTFSSVILFALAIWGAYELGGFYGVAISASAMMATTAMQLAIDAFGPISDNAGGVAEMSELPKEVRERTDILDSVGNTTAATGKGFAIASAALTALALFAAYVTFTGIDGINIFKADVLAALFIGGMIPVIFSALAMESVGKAAMKMVQEVRRQFKEIPGILEGKAKPDYEKCVEISTNAALKEMLLPGIITIVTPVVIGFAMGPEALGSYMAGVAVSGVLWAIFQNNAGGAWDNAKKSFEAGVEINGKIEKKAVSYTHLRAHETARNLVC
;
A
#
# COMPACT_ATOMS: atom_id res chain seq x y z
N MET A 1 -34.10 -12.01 20.28
CA MET A 1 -32.68 -12.08 19.92
C MET A 1 -32.20 -10.63 19.80
N ASN A 2 -31.42 -10.16 20.76
CA ASN A 2 -30.80 -8.85 20.61
C ASN A 2 -29.79 -8.96 19.47
N PHE A 3 -30.02 -8.24 18.39
CA PHE A 3 -29.14 -8.23 17.22
C PHE A 3 -27.81 -7.59 17.64
N ASN A 4 -26.71 -8.37 17.58
CA ASN A 4 -25.40 -7.82 17.88
C ASN A 4 -24.93 -7.00 16.65
N PRO A 5 -24.71 -5.69 16.76
CA PRO A 5 -24.39 -4.82 15.63
C PRO A 5 -23.11 -5.21 14.90
N ILE A 6 -22.20 -5.93 15.54
CA ILE A 6 -20.94 -6.41 14.93
C ILE A 6 -21.21 -7.38 13.76
N PHE A 7 -22.38 -7.99 13.69
CA PHE A 7 -22.74 -8.81 12.52
C PHE A 7 -22.84 -7.99 11.21
N ILE A 8 -23.12 -6.69 11.27
CA ILE A 8 -23.22 -5.87 10.05
C ILE A 8 -21.88 -5.81 9.30
N PRO A 9 -20.76 -5.35 9.86
CA PRO A 9 -19.47 -5.36 9.16
C PRO A 9 -19.00 -6.78 8.78
N ILE A 10 -19.33 -7.82 9.57
CA ILE A 10 -19.08 -9.22 9.18
C ILE A 10 -19.83 -9.56 7.88
N VAL A 11 -21.11 -9.26 7.78
CA VAL A 11 -21.92 -9.54 6.59
C VAL A 11 -21.41 -8.74 5.39
N LEU A 12 -21.09 -7.45 5.57
CA LEU A 12 -20.55 -6.60 4.50
C LEU A 12 -19.20 -7.12 3.98
N SER A 13 -18.32 -7.56 4.87
CA SER A 13 -17.04 -8.16 4.48
C SER A 13 -17.22 -9.49 3.75
N LEU A 14 -18.14 -10.34 4.20
CA LEU A 14 -18.47 -11.60 3.52
C LEU A 14 -19.07 -11.36 2.14
N LEU A 15 -19.91 -10.33 1.95
CA LEU A 15 -20.42 -9.94 0.64
C LEU A 15 -19.27 -9.47 -0.29
N GLY A 16 -18.31 -8.71 0.25
CA GLY A 16 -17.11 -8.33 -0.47
C GLY A 16 -16.27 -9.53 -0.92
N LEU A 17 -16.01 -10.46 -0.02
CA LEU A 17 -15.27 -11.69 -0.31
C LEU A 17 -16.02 -12.62 -1.29
N LEU A 18 -17.33 -12.66 -1.20
CA LEU A 18 -18.18 -13.40 -2.14
C LEU A 18 -18.09 -12.80 -3.56
N TYR A 19 -18.20 -11.47 -3.68
CA TYR A 19 -18.04 -10.79 -4.96
C TYR A 19 -16.62 -10.99 -5.51
N MET A 20 -15.59 -10.87 -4.67
CA MET A 20 -14.20 -11.21 -5.00
C MET A 20 -14.09 -12.62 -5.58
N PHE A 21 -14.69 -13.61 -4.95
CA PHE A 21 -14.66 -15.01 -5.41
C PHE A 21 -15.28 -15.16 -6.79
N PHE A 22 -16.46 -14.56 -7.04
CA PHE A 22 -17.09 -14.59 -8.36
C PHE A 22 -16.26 -13.87 -9.42
N LYS A 23 -15.66 -12.72 -9.05
CA LYS A 23 -14.79 -11.97 -9.97
C LYS A 23 -13.52 -12.74 -10.30
N ALA A 24 -12.89 -13.40 -9.32
CA ALA A 24 -11.74 -14.28 -9.53
C ALA A 24 -12.08 -15.44 -10.47
N LYS A 25 -13.24 -16.09 -10.26
CA LYS A 25 -13.73 -17.15 -11.15
C LYS A 25 -13.98 -16.64 -12.56
N TRP A 26 -14.49 -15.40 -12.70
CA TRP A 26 -14.70 -14.77 -13.99
C TRP A 26 -13.37 -14.49 -14.71
N VAL A 27 -12.36 -13.92 -14.04
CA VAL A 27 -11.02 -13.69 -14.60
C VAL A 27 -10.42 -15.02 -15.08
N LYS A 28 -10.46 -16.06 -14.25
CA LYS A 28 -9.90 -17.38 -14.58
C LYS A 28 -10.57 -18.06 -15.78
N LYS A 29 -11.83 -17.71 -16.07
CA LYS A 29 -12.58 -18.22 -17.23
C LYS A 29 -12.24 -17.52 -18.54
N GLN A 30 -11.55 -16.36 -18.50
CA GLN A 30 -11.12 -15.68 -19.72
C GLN A 30 -10.07 -16.55 -20.46
N ASP A 31 -10.03 -16.40 -21.77
CA ASP A 31 -9.09 -17.13 -22.62
C ASP A 31 -7.63 -16.80 -22.25
N PRO A 32 -6.79 -17.79 -21.89
CA PRO A 32 -5.39 -17.55 -21.53
C PRO A 32 -4.46 -17.32 -22.74
N GLY A 33 -4.95 -17.47 -23.95
CA GLY A 33 -4.19 -17.30 -25.18
C GLY A 33 -3.57 -18.58 -25.73
N ASN A 34 -2.57 -18.42 -26.59
CA ASN A 34 -1.88 -19.54 -27.24
C ASN A 34 -0.89 -20.28 -26.29
N GLU A 35 -0.35 -21.41 -26.73
CA GLU A 35 0.56 -22.23 -25.93
C GLU A 35 1.80 -21.46 -25.43
N LYS A 36 2.35 -20.55 -26.26
CA LYS A 36 3.52 -19.74 -25.89
C LYS A 36 3.18 -18.78 -24.74
N MET A 37 2.05 -18.07 -24.83
CA MET A 37 1.55 -17.21 -23.77
C MET A 37 1.30 -17.97 -22.46
N VAL A 38 0.68 -19.15 -22.55
CA VAL A 38 0.40 -20.01 -21.39
C VAL A 38 1.70 -20.50 -20.74
N SER A 39 2.70 -20.89 -21.56
CA SER A 39 4.01 -21.32 -21.06
C SER A 39 4.74 -20.22 -20.31
N ILE A 40 4.77 -19.00 -20.86
CA ILE A 40 5.40 -17.82 -20.22
C ILE A 40 4.68 -17.47 -18.92
N SER A 41 3.36 -17.34 -18.95
CA SER A 41 2.56 -17.05 -17.74
C SER A 41 2.72 -18.12 -16.66
N SER A 42 2.87 -19.40 -17.06
CA SER A 42 3.15 -20.49 -16.12
C SER A 42 4.53 -20.37 -15.48
N ALA A 43 5.55 -19.95 -16.24
CA ALA A 43 6.90 -19.72 -15.72
C ALA A 43 6.90 -18.55 -14.71
N ILE A 44 6.25 -17.42 -15.03
CA ILE A 44 6.08 -16.27 -14.13
C ILE A 44 5.38 -16.71 -12.85
N LYS A 45 4.25 -17.42 -12.95
CA LYS A 45 3.51 -17.93 -11.79
C LYS A 45 4.32 -18.88 -10.93
N LYS A 46 5.10 -19.78 -11.54
CA LYS A 46 5.99 -20.71 -10.83
C LYS A 46 7.07 -19.95 -10.06
N GLY A 47 7.68 -18.93 -10.67
CA GLY A 47 8.67 -18.07 -10.04
C GLY A 47 8.09 -17.29 -8.86
N ALA A 48 6.93 -16.66 -9.03
CA ALA A 48 6.25 -15.91 -7.98
C ALA A 48 5.85 -16.79 -6.79
N LEU A 49 5.37 -18.00 -7.04
CA LEU A 49 5.08 -18.98 -5.98
C LEU A 49 6.35 -19.47 -5.27
N ALA A 50 7.46 -19.64 -5.99
CA ALA A 50 8.74 -20.02 -5.38
C ALA A 50 9.24 -18.95 -4.41
N PHE A 51 9.18 -17.68 -4.82
CA PHE A 51 9.51 -16.54 -3.96
C PHE A 51 8.63 -16.51 -2.71
N LEU A 52 7.30 -16.49 -2.85
CA LEU A 52 6.38 -16.44 -1.71
C LEU A 52 6.57 -17.61 -0.75
N ASN A 53 6.82 -18.81 -1.25
CA ASN A 53 7.05 -19.97 -0.40
C ASN A 53 8.36 -19.83 0.41
N ALA A 54 9.39 -19.25 -0.18
CA ALA A 54 10.67 -19.01 0.50
C ALA A 54 10.52 -17.88 1.54
N GLU A 55 9.82 -16.81 1.20
CA GLU A 55 9.49 -15.70 2.08
C GLU A 55 8.64 -16.16 3.28
N TYR A 56 7.57 -16.92 3.06
CA TYR A 56 6.70 -17.40 4.14
C TYR A 56 7.41 -18.34 5.13
N ARG A 57 8.42 -19.09 4.69
CA ARG A 57 9.26 -19.87 5.61
C ARG A 57 10.05 -18.98 6.56
N LEU A 58 10.60 -17.89 6.05
CA LEU A 58 11.33 -16.91 6.87
C LEU A 58 10.38 -16.18 7.82
N LEU A 59 9.22 -15.75 7.30
CA LEU A 59 8.19 -15.07 8.08
C LEU A 59 7.59 -15.96 9.16
N LEU A 60 7.41 -17.25 8.92
CA LEU A 60 6.98 -18.21 9.94
C LEU A 60 7.96 -18.26 11.10
N PHE A 61 9.26 -18.28 10.81
CA PHE A 61 10.28 -18.25 11.87
C PHE A 61 10.21 -16.95 12.68
N PHE A 62 10.03 -15.81 12.02
CA PHE A 62 9.82 -14.53 12.69
C PHE A 62 8.56 -14.54 13.56
N VAL A 63 7.42 -15.03 13.04
CA VAL A 63 6.15 -15.10 13.78
C VAL A 63 6.29 -15.95 15.04
N VAL A 64 7.03 -17.07 14.99
CA VAL A 64 7.29 -17.91 16.16
C VAL A 64 8.12 -17.15 17.20
N ILE A 65 9.21 -16.48 16.80
CA ILE A 65 10.05 -15.69 17.73
C ILE A 65 9.23 -14.56 18.37
N ALA A 66 8.48 -13.81 17.56
CA ALA A 66 7.65 -12.72 18.06
C ALA A 66 6.55 -13.22 19.01
N SER A 67 5.92 -14.36 18.71
CA SER A 67 4.93 -14.98 19.59
C SER A 67 5.52 -15.38 20.95
N VAL A 68 6.75 -15.93 20.98
CA VAL A 68 7.46 -16.25 22.22
C VAL A 68 7.79 -14.99 23.02
N ALA A 69 8.23 -13.93 22.33
CA ALA A 69 8.50 -12.63 22.97
C ALA A 69 7.22 -12.02 23.58
N LEU A 70 6.12 -12.01 22.82
CA LEU A 70 4.81 -11.54 23.30
C LEU A 70 4.30 -12.37 24.48
N PHE A 71 4.52 -13.68 24.46
CA PHE A 71 4.20 -14.54 25.62
C PHE A 71 5.02 -14.14 26.85
N GLY A 72 6.33 -13.92 26.69
CA GLY A 72 7.18 -13.43 27.77
C GLY A 72 6.71 -12.09 28.35
N ILE A 73 6.31 -11.15 27.48
CA ILE A 73 5.76 -9.85 27.89
C ILE A 73 4.45 -10.04 28.66
N SER A 74 3.55 -10.89 28.20
CA SER A 74 2.26 -11.14 28.86
C SER A 74 2.38 -11.80 30.24
N LEU A 75 3.53 -12.38 30.58
CA LEU A 75 3.79 -12.91 31.93
C LEU A 75 4.31 -11.84 32.92
N VAL A 76 4.82 -10.73 32.41
CA VAL A 76 5.47 -9.68 33.23
C VAL A 76 4.58 -8.42 33.32
N VAL A 77 3.82 -8.14 32.26
CA VAL A 77 2.96 -6.93 32.18
C VAL A 77 1.52 -7.35 32.48
N GLU A 78 1.00 -6.93 33.65
CA GLU A 78 -0.33 -7.32 34.14
C GLU A 78 -1.48 -6.89 33.22
N THR A 79 -1.31 -5.79 32.47
CA THR A 79 -2.33 -5.29 31.54
C THR A 79 -2.42 -6.08 30.25
N THR A 80 -1.36 -6.81 29.85
CA THR A 80 -1.30 -7.53 28.58
C THR A 80 -1.79 -8.96 28.70
N SER A 81 -2.90 -9.27 28.06
CA SER A 81 -3.43 -10.64 27.99
C SER A 81 -2.63 -11.52 27.02
N TRP A 82 -2.37 -12.79 27.38
CA TRP A 82 -1.78 -13.78 26.47
C TRP A 82 -2.63 -14.01 25.18
N MET A 83 -3.89 -13.59 25.17
CA MET A 83 -4.77 -13.63 24.00
C MET A 83 -4.33 -12.71 22.86
N ILE A 84 -3.38 -11.81 23.07
CA ILE A 84 -2.72 -11.05 22.00
C ILE A 84 -2.02 -11.97 21.00
N ILE A 85 -1.53 -13.16 21.45
CA ILE A 85 -0.75 -14.09 20.61
C ILE A 85 -1.60 -14.73 19.50
N PRO A 86 -2.75 -15.39 19.78
CA PRO A 86 -3.59 -15.91 18.72
C PRO A 86 -4.07 -14.82 17.75
N ALA A 87 -4.35 -13.60 18.23
CA ALA A 87 -4.68 -12.47 17.36
C ALA A 87 -3.49 -12.11 16.46
N PHE A 88 -2.28 -12.01 17.01
CA PHE A 88 -1.04 -11.77 16.27
C PHE A 88 -0.82 -12.81 15.16
N VAL A 89 -0.91 -14.09 15.49
CA VAL A 89 -0.69 -15.18 14.53
C VAL A 89 -1.72 -15.12 13.39
N VAL A 90 -3.00 -14.90 13.72
CA VAL A 90 -4.05 -14.84 12.69
C VAL A 90 -3.95 -13.56 11.85
N GLY A 91 -3.56 -12.42 12.45
CA GLY A 91 -3.26 -11.20 11.71
C GLY A 91 -2.14 -11.40 10.69
N ALA A 92 -1.06 -12.06 11.10
CA ALA A 92 0.03 -12.45 10.21
C ALA A 92 -0.44 -13.37 9.07
N ILE A 93 -1.24 -14.39 9.37
CA ILE A 93 -1.81 -15.30 8.37
C ILE A 93 -2.71 -14.55 7.37
N PHE A 94 -3.57 -13.65 7.84
CA PHE A 94 -4.48 -12.91 6.97
C PHE A 94 -3.74 -11.92 6.06
N SER A 95 -2.70 -11.26 6.56
CA SER A 95 -1.84 -10.38 5.74
C SER A 95 -1.14 -11.18 4.64
N GLY A 96 -0.50 -12.30 4.99
CA GLY A 96 0.11 -13.19 4.00
C GLY A 96 -0.90 -13.77 3.01
N LEU A 97 -2.12 -14.10 3.47
CA LEU A 97 -3.20 -14.60 2.61
C LEU A 97 -3.68 -13.53 1.62
N ALA A 98 -3.82 -12.27 2.07
CA ALA A 98 -4.20 -11.15 1.22
C ALA A 98 -3.20 -10.94 0.07
N GLY A 99 -1.89 -10.91 0.37
CA GLY A 99 -0.84 -10.86 -0.65
C GLY A 99 -0.84 -12.07 -1.59
N ASN A 100 -1.04 -13.28 -1.06
CA ASN A 100 -1.11 -14.51 -1.86
C ASN A 100 -2.30 -14.51 -2.84
N ILE A 101 -3.48 -14.08 -2.40
CA ILE A 101 -4.67 -13.96 -3.27
C ILE A 101 -4.38 -12.99 -4.40
N GLY A 102 -3.81 -11.82 -4.08
CA GLY A 102 -3.44 -10.80 -5.07
C GLY A 102 -2.47 -11.33 -6.11
N MET A 103 -1.36 -11.92 -5.70
CA MET A 103 -0.35 -12.48 -6.60
C MET A 103 -0.92 -13.59 -7.50
N ARG A 104 -1.71 -14.51 -6.94
CA ARG A 104 -2.29 -15.60 -7.74
C ARG A 104 -3.25 -15.10 -8.81
N ILE A 105 -4.07 -14.11 -8.51
CA ILE A 105 -5.00 -13.56 -9.49
C ILE A 105 -4.28 -12.70 -10.52
N ALA A 106 -3.25 -11.94 -10.12
CA ALA A 106 -2.45 -11.14 -11.04
C ALA A 106 -1.74 -12.05 -12.07
N THR A 107 -1.03 -13.08 -11.61
CA THR A 107 -0.38 -14.06 -12.50
C THR A 107 -1.38 -14.80 -13.41
N ASP A 108 -2.60 -15.07 -12.94
CA ASP A 108 -3.66 -15.65 -13.78
C ASP A 108 -4.24 -14.62 -14.78
N ALA A 109 -4.20 -13.31 -14.44
CA ALA A 109 -4.72 -12.24 -15.30
C ALA A 109 -3.75 -11.82 -16.41
N ASN A 110 -2.42 -11.92 -16.21
CA ASN A 110 -1.40 -11.42 -17.13
C ASN A 110 -1.64 -11.89 -18.58
N SER A 111 -1.57 -13.20 -18.86
CA SER A 111 -1.79 -13.74 -20.22
C SER A 111 -3.23 -13.51 -20.73
N ARG A 112 -4.22 -13.50 -19.83
CA ARG A 112 -5.62 -13.26 -20.20
C ARG A 112 -5.87 -11.82 -20.60
N THR A 113 -5.16 -10.87 -19.99
CA THR A 113 -5.16 -9.46 -20.40
C THR A 113 -4.50 -9.31 -21.77
N THR A 114 -3.35 -9.95 -21.99
CA THR A 114 -2.69 -10.01 -23.30
C THR A 114 -3.61 -10.57 -24.37
N GLN A 115 -4.28 -11.69 -24.11
CA GLN A 115 -5.21 -12.30 -25.05
C GLN A 115 -6.43 -11.40 -25.31
N ALA A 116 -6.94 -10.73 -24.30
CA ALA A 116 -8.02 -9.75 -24.45
C ALA A 116 -7.58 -8.55 -25.30
N ALA A 117 -6.33 -8.09 -25.17
CA ALA A 117 -5.75 -7.01 -25.96
C ALA A 117 -5.63 -7.35 -27.44
N ARG A 118 -5.52 -8.63 -27.83
CA ARG A 118 -5.63 -9.05 -29.23
C ARG A 118 -6.98 -8.69 -29.85
N THR A 119 -8.03 -8.65 -29.03
CA THR A 119 -9.38 -8.36 -29.52
C THR A 119 -9.68 -6.85 -29.41
N SER A 120 -9.49 -6.24 -28.23
CA SER A 120 -9.79 -4.82 -28.02
C SER A 120 -9.21 -4.31 -26.71
N LEU A 121 -8.90 -3.00 -26.66
CA LEU A 121 -8.48 -2.28 -25.46
C LEU A 121 -9.53 -2.33 -24.32
N PRO A 122 -10.86 -2.14 -24.57
CA PRO A 122 -11.87 -2.29 -23.54
C PRO A 122 -11.91 -3.65 -22.86
N LYS A 123 -11.70 -4.73 -23.63
CA LYS A 123 -11.66 -6.09 -23.06
C LYS A 123 -10.42 -6.31 -22.20
N ALA A 124 -9.27 -5.81 -22.66
CA ALA A 124 -8.02 -5.89 -21.91
C ALA A 124 -8.13 -5.14 -20.57
N LEU A 125 -8.65 -3.89 -20.56
CA LEU A 125 -8.94 -3.15 -19.35
C LEU A 125 -9.84 -3.93 -18.39
N ASN A 126 -10.92 -4.51 -18.88
CA ASN A 126 -11.86 -5.25 -18.02
C ASN A 126 -11.21 -6.48 -17.35
N VAL A 127 -10.28 -7.16 -18.02
CA VAL A 127 -9.59 -8.33 -17.46
C VAL A 127 -8.54 -7.89 -16.45
N ALA A 128 -7.68 -6.93 -16.80
CA ALA A 128 -6.65 -6.41 -15.90
C ALA A 128 -7.26 -5.80 -14.64
N PHE A 129 -8.24 -4.89 -14.79
CA PHE A 129 -8.95 -4.29 -13.67
C PHE A 129 -9.78 -5.32 -12.88
N GLY A 130 -10.26 -6.37 -13.53
CA GLY A 130 -10.89 -7.52 -12.87
C GLY A 130 -9.94 -8.22 -11.90
N GLY A 131 -8.68 -8.40 -12.28
CA GLY A 131 -7.62 -8.92 -11.41
C GLY A 131 -7.36 -8.00 -10.21
N GLY A 132 -7.19 -6.70 -10.47
CA GLY A 132 -7.05 -5.69 -9.42
C GLY A 132 -8.23 -5.66 -8.44
N THR A 133 -9.48 -5.76 -8.95
CA THR A 133 -10.69 -5.82 -8.11
C THR A 133 -10.65 -7.00 -7.12
N VAL A 134 -10.17 -8.16 -7.55
CA VAL A 134 -10.04 -9.33 -6.67
C VAL A 134 -9.06 -9.05 -5.54
N MET A 135 -7.94 -8.41 -5.83
CA MET A 135 -6.95 -8.05 -4.82
C MET A 135 -7.53 -7.04 -3.83
N GLY A 136 -8.10 -5.93 -4.31
CA GLY A 136 -8.62 -4.87 -3.44
C GLY A 136 -9.72 -5.36 -2.49
N LEU A 137 -10.67 -6.14 -3.00
CA LEU A 137 -11.74 -6.71 -2.18
C LEU A 137 -11.25 -7.85 -1.27
N GLY A 138 -10.20 -8.57 -1.67
CA GLY A 138 -9.57 -9.58 -0.83
C GLY A 138 -8.93 -8.96 0.41
N VAL A 139 -8.16 -7.88 0.21
CA VAL A 139 -7.52 -7.13 1.29
C VAL A 139 -8.54 -6.53 2.24
N ALA A 140 -9.46 -5.69 1.74
CA ALA A 140 -10.43 -5.02 2.60
C ALA A 140 -11.41 -6.00 3.26
N GLY A 141 -11.88 -7.01 2.52
CA GLY A 141 -12.78 -8.03 3.05
C GLY A 141 -12.17 -8.85 4.18
N LEU A 142 -10.92 -9.30 4.01
CA LEU A 142 -10.21 -10.06 5.06
C LEU A 142 -9.90 -9.18 6.28
N ALA A 143 -9.53 -7.90 6.08
CA ALA A 143 -9.22 -6.97 7.16
C ALA A 143 -10.45 -6.72 8.05
N VAL A 144 -11.58 -6.35 7.44
CA VAL A 144 -12.83 -6.09 8.17
C VAL A 144 -13.37 -7.36 8.82
N LEU A 145 -13.28 -8.51 8.13
CA LEU A 145 -13.72 -9.80 8.67
C LEU A 145 -12.90 -10.18 9.90
N GLY A 146 -11.56 -10.11 9.81
CA GLY A 146 -10.65 -10.47 10.89
C GLY A 146 -10.86 -9.60 12.12
N LEU A 147 -10.87 -8.26 11.94
CA LEU A 147 -11.13 -7.32 13.03
C LEU A 147 -12.49 -7.58 13.69
N SER A 148 -13.55 -7.76 12.90
CA SER A 148 -14.90 -7.95 13.43
C SER A 148 -15.03 -9.26 14.20
N LEU A 149 -14.46 -10.36 13.70
CA LEU A 149 -14.52 -11.66 14.37
C LEU A 149 -13.73 -11.66 15.69
N PHE A 150 -12.52 -11.11 15.71
CA PHE A 150 -11.72 -11.02 16.93
C PHE A 150 -12.33 -10.03 17.93
N PHE A 151 -12.86 -8.90 17.46
CA PHE A 151 -13.56 -7.96 18.33
C PHE A 151 -14.77 -8.62 19.00
N MET A 152 -15.61 -9.32 18.26
CA MET A 152 -16.74 -10.07 18.80
C MET A 152 -16.28 -11.15 19.78
N PHE A 153 -15.21 -11.86 19.47
CA PHE A 153 -14.67 -12.90 20.36
C PHE A 153 -14.16 -12.30 21.67
N PHE A 154 -13.37 -11.21 21.62
CA PHE A 154 -12.80 -10.60 22.81
C PHE A 154 -13.84 -9.87 23.67
N ILE A 155 -14.86 -9.28 23.08
CA ILE A 155 -16.02 -8.76 23.85
C ILE A 155 -16.64 -9.87 24.67
N ASN A 156 -16.93 -11.02 24.07
CA ASN A 156 -17.52 -12.14 24.80
C ASN A 156 -16.61 -12.68 25.91
N GLN A 157 -15.29 -12.56 25.75
CA GLN A 157 -14.33 -13.06 26.71
C GLN A 157 -14.10 -12.10 27.90
N PHE A 158 -13.98 -10.78 27.64
CA PHE A 158 -13.51 -9.82 28.65
C PHE A 158 -14.59 -8.88 29.19
N MET A 159 -15.70 -8.63 28.49
CA MET A 159 -16.73 -7.69 28.96
C MET A 159 -17.55 -8.18 30.17
N ASN A 160 -17.43 -9.45 30.54
CA ASN A 160 -18.13 -10.05 31.69
C ASN A 160 -17.28 -10.09 32.98
N ASP A 161 -16.04 -9.61 32.95
CA ASP A 161 -15.10 -9.69 34.04
C ASP A 161 -15.28 -8.51 35.00
N GLY A 162 -16.23 -8.32 35.72
CA GLY A 162 -16.50 -7.33 36.79
C GLY A 162 -15.55 -6.12 36.86
N GLY A 163 -15.77 -5.12 36.05
CA GLY A 163 -14.99 -3.88 35.97
C GLY A 163 -15.81 -2.78 35.29
N SER A 164 -15.23 -1.58 35.09
CA SER A 164 -15.89 -0.56 34.29
C SER A 164 -15.96 -0.99 32.81
N PHE A 165 -16.95 -0.47 32.07
CA PHE A 165 -17.04 -0.70 30.63
C PHE A 165 -15.75 -0.30 29.92
N TYR A 166 -15.21 0.87 30.28
CA TYR A 166 -13.98 1.39 29.69
C TYR A 166 -12.76 0.49 29.92
N ASP A 167 -12.57 0.01 31.16
CA ASP A 167 -11.40 -0.80 31.49
C ASP A 167 -11.45 -2.16 30.77
N ASN A 168 -12.60 -2.83 30.78
CA ASN A 168 -12.80 -4.09 30.09
C ASN A 168 -12.63 -3.92 28.57
N MET A 169 -13.16 -2.83 27.97
CA MET A 169 -13.00 -2.54 26.56
C MET A 169 -11.55 -2.24 26.19
N THR A 170 -10.79 -1.61 27.09
CA THR A 170 -9.34 -1.39 26.89
C THR A 170 -8.61 -2.72 26.73
N VAL A 171 -8.90 -3.73 27.56
CA VAL A 171 -8.33 -5.08 27.43
C VAL A 171 -8.76 -5.75 26.12
N VAL A 172 -10.01 -5.58 25.69
CA VAL A 172 -10.52 -6.07 24.38
C VAL A 172 -9.71 -5.48 23.23
N LEU A 173 -9.51 -4.18 23.23
CA LEU A 173 -8.83 -3.47 22.13
C LEU A 173 -7.31 -3.73 22.16
N GLU A 174 -6.71 -3.90 23.34
CA GLU A 174 -5.31 -4.29 23.49
C GLU A 174 -5.07 -5.72 22.94
N ALA A 175 -5.94 -6.68 23.28
CA ALA A 175 -5.85 -8.01 22.70
C ALA A 175 -6.05 -7.98 21.17
N LEU A 176 -6.95 -7.12 20.68
CA LEU A 176 -7.18 -6.90 19.24
C LEU A 176 -5.97 -6.26 18.55
N ALA A 177 -5.16 -5.46 19.27
CA ALA A 177 -3.92 -4.89 18.72
C ALA A 177 -2.92 -5.96 18.29
N GLY A 178 -2.97 -7.16 18.86
CA GLY A 178 -2.22 -8.30 18.38
C GLY A 178 -2.49 -8.62 16.92
N PHE A 179 -3.74 -8.55 16.47
CA PHE A 179 -4.10 -8.77 15.06
C PHE A 179 -3.45 -7.74 14.13
N SER A 180 -3.45 -6.47 14.52
CA SER A 180 -2.77 -5.40 13.78
C SER A 180 -1.25 -5.59 13.77
N LEU A 181 -0.65 -5.90 14.91
CA LEU A 181 0.79 -6.12 15.02
C LEU A 181 1.26 -7.29 14.14
N GLY A 182 0.47 -8.38 14.10
CA GLY A 182 0.74 -9.51 13.20
C GLY A 182 0.66 -9.14 11.72
N ALA A 183 -0.36 -8.39 11.36
CA ALA A 183 -0.57 -7.89 10.01
C ALA A 183 0.57 -7.00 9.54
N GLU A 184 0.94 -5.99 10.34
CA GLU A 184 2.03 -5.03 10.03
C GLU A 184 3.41 -5.70 9.99
N SER A 185 3.64 -6.70 10.84
CA SER A 185 4.90 -7.46 10.82
C SER A 185 5.13 -8.18 9.49
N ILE A 186 4.09 -8.82 8.95
CA ILE A 186 4.17 -9.46 7.63
C ILE A 186 4.29 -8.40 6.53
N ALA A 187 3.51 -7.32 6.63
CA ALA A 187 3.52 -6.22 5.69
C ALA A 187 4.93 -5.62 5.50
N LEU A 188 5.63 -5.36 6.61
CA LEU A 188 6.99 -4.82 6.59
C LEU A 188 7.93 -5.69 5.75
N PHE A 189 8.01 -6.99 6.04
CA PHE A 189 8.94 -7.87 5.34
C PHE A 189 8.52 -8.14 3.89
N ALA A 190 7.23 -8.40 3.65
CA ALA A 190 6.71 -8.65 2.31
C ALA A 190 6.93 -7.43 1.38
N ARG A 191 6.74 -6.21 1.92
CA ARG A 191 6.96 -4.99 1.15
C ARG A 191 8.43 -4.77 0.82
N VAL A 192 9.32 -4.90 1.81
CA VAL A 192 10.77 -4.73 1.63
C VAL A 192 11.35 -5.82 0.74
N GLY A 193 11.04 -7.09 1.03
CA GLY A 193 11.54 -8.24 0.27
C GLY A 193 11.06 -8.21 -1.18
N GLY A 194 9.76 -8.01 -1.39
CA GLY A 194 9.17 -7.88 -2.73
C GLY A 194 9.78 -6.71 -3.51
N GLY A 195 9.94 -5.54 -2.89
CA GLY A 195 10.53 -4.36 -3.52
C GLY A 195 12.00 -4.56 -3.93
N ILE A 196 12.82 -5.17 -3.07
CA ILE A 196 14.22 -5.52 -3.41
C ILE A 196 14.24 -6.52 -4.57
N TYR A 197 13.38 -7.54 -4.55
CA TYR A 197 13.28 -8.51 -5.63
C TYR A 197 12.99 -7.85 -6.97
N THR A 198 11.87 -7.10 -7.03
CA THR A 198 11.36 -6.46 -8.25
C THR A 198 12.45 -5.59 -8.87
N LYS A 199 13.06 -4.72 -8.08
CA LYS A 199 14.01 -3.75 -8.64
C LYS A 199 15.39 -4.34 -8.95
N ALA A 200 15.80 -5.37 -8.25
CA ALA A 200 17.01 -6.10 -8.63
C ALA A 200 16.84 -6.83 -9.98
N ALA A 201 15.67 -7.40 -10.23
CA ALA A 201 15.37 -8.09 -11.49
C ALA A 201 15.25 -7.11 -12.65
N ASP A 202 14.47 -6.02 -12.48
CA ASP A 202 14.27 -4.94 -13.45
C ASP A 202 15.61 -4.31 -13.88
N VAL A 203 16.42 -3.85 -12.91
CA VAL A 203 17.74 -3.28 -13.21
C VAL A 203 18.66 -4.29 -13.89
N GLY A 204 18.66 -5.53 -13.42
CA GLY A 204 19.48 -6.60 -14.00
C GLY A 204 19.09 -6.92 -15.43
N ALA A 205 17.77 -6.95 -15.72
CA ALA A 205 17.25 -7.17 -17.06
C ALA A 205 17.57 -6.01 -17.99
N ASP A 206 17.34 -4.79 -17.55
CA ASP A 206 17.49 -3.58 -18.36
C ASP A 206 18.94 -3.24 -18.68
N LEU A 207 19.83 -3.30 -17.69
CA LEU A 207 21.22 -2.92 -17.87
C LEU A 207 21.94 -3.79 -18.90
N VAL A 208 21.76 -5.09 -18.82
CA VAL A 208 22.47 -6.00 -19.75
C VAL A 208 21.68 -6.19 -21.04
N GLY A 209 20.34 -6.35 -20.96
CA GLY A 209 19.51 -6.57 -22.13
C GLY A 209 19.43 -5.35 -23.04
N LYS A 210 18.97 -4.23 -22.51
CA LYS A 210 18.70 -3.02 -23.31
C LYS A 210 19.93 -2.19 -23.57
N VAL A 211 20.78 -1.99 -22.53
CA VAL A 211 21.92 -1.07 -22.62
C VAL A 211 23.13 -1.75 -23.25
N GLU A 212 23.51 -2.95 -22.81
CA GLU A 212 24.72 -3.64 -23.30
C GLU A 212 24.46 -4.44 -24.57
N ALA A 213 23.41 -5.27 -24.58
CA ALA A 213 23.09 -6.17 -25.71
C ALA A 213 22.23 -5.51 -26.79
N GLY A 214 21.55 -4.39 -26.49
CA GLY A 214 20.72 -3.65 -27.45
C GLY A 214 19.45 -4.39 -27.88
N ILE A 215 18.99 -5.39 -27.09
CA ILE A 215 17.74 -6.11 -27.35
C ILE A 215 16.54 -5.34 -26.75
N PRO A 216 15.33 -5.48 -27.29
CA PRO A 216 14.12 -4.84 -26.80
C PRO A 216 13.83 -5.16 -25.33
N GLU A 217 12.96 -4.37 -24.70
CA GLU A 217 12.35 -4.68 -23.41
C GLU A 217 11.51 -5.95 -23.54
N ASP A 218 11.51 -6.77 -22.49
CA ASP A 218 10.78 -8.04 -22.44
C ASP A 218 11.18 -9.04 -23.54
N ASP A 219 12.33 -8.89 -24.17
CA ASP A 219 12.79 -9.81 -25.20
C ASP A 219 13.03 -11.21 -24.60
N PRO A 220 12.47 -12.29 -25.19
CA PRO A 220 12.63 -13.65 -24.67
C PRO A 220 14.07 -14.15 -24.64
N ARG A 221 15.00 -13.49 -25.32
CA ARG A 221 16.44 -13.79 -25.27
C ARG A 221 17.11 -13.31 -23.99
N ASN A 222 16.50 -12.37 -23.27
CA ASN A 222 17.05 -11.87 -22.01
C ASN A 222 16.75 -12.85 -20.87
N PRO A 223 17.77 -13.44 -20.21
CA PRO A 223 17.57 -14.39 -19.11
C PRO A 223 16.82 -13.83 -17.90
N ALA A 224 16.85 -12.52 -17.69
CA ALA A 224 16.22 -11.90 -16.53
C ALA A 224 14.75 -11.50 -16.75
N THR A 225 14.21 -11.55 -17.99
CA THR A 225 12.85 -11.09 -18.30
C THR A 225 11.77 -11.78 -17.46
N ILE A 226 11.86 -13.10 -17.26
CA ILE A 226 10.90 -13.82 -16.39
C ILE A 226 11.05 -13.39 -14.92
N ALA A 227 12.28 -13.15 -14.44
CA ALA A 227 12.49 -12.68 -13.07
C ALA A 227 11.92 -11.27 -12.85
N ASP A 228 12.02 -10.40 -13.85
CA ASP A 228 11.43 -9.07 -13.86
C ASP A 228 9.90 -9.14 -13.75
N ASN A 229 9.25 -9.86 -14.64
CA ASN A 229 7.79 -10.07 -14.57
C ASN A 229 7.33 -10.78 -13.28
N VAL A 230 8.15 -11.63 -12.68
CA VAL A 230 7.88 -12.19 -11.34
C VAL A 230 7.91 -11.09 -10.29
N GLY A 231 8.87 -10.18 -10.39
CA GLY A 231 9.04 -9.05 -9.49
C GLY A 231 7.77 -8.24 -9.32
N ASP A 232 7.15 -7.81 -10.41
CA ASP A 232 5.90 -7.04 -10.39
C ASP A 232 4.79 -7.75 -9.63
N ASN A 233 4.66 -9.07 -9.81
CA ASN A 233 3.64 -9.86 -9.12
C ASN A 233 3.93 -10.05 -7.62
N VAL A 234 5.19 -10.11 -7.21
CA VAL A 234 5.53 -10.34 -5.78
C VAL A 234 5.75 -9.03 -5.02
N GLY A 235 6.35 -8.00 -5.63
CA GLY A 235 6.59 -6.71 -5.00
C GLY A 235 5.40 -5.76 -5.10
N ASP A 236 4.97 -5.48 -6.34
CA ASP A 236 3.95 -4.46 -6.60
C ASP A 236 2.52 -4.99 -6.48
N VAL A 237 2.30 -6.31 -6.37
CA VAL A 237 0.99 -6.88 -6.04
C VAL A 237 0.99 -7.50 -4.65
N ALA A 238 1.75 -8.56 -4.38
CA ALA A 238 1.67 -9.26 -3.09
C ALA A 238 2.18 -8.42 -1.92
N GLY A 239 3.34 -7.78 -2.06
CA GLY A 239 3.94 -6.92 -1.04
C GLY A 239 3.04 -5.73 -0.70
N MET A 240 2.51 -5.06 -1.74
CA MET A 240 1.59 -3.94 -1.54
C MET A 240 0.25 -4.38 -0.94
N GLY A 241 -0.26 -5.57 -1.29
CA GLY A 241 -1.48 -6.11 -0.70
C GLY A 241 -1.34 -6.38 0.80
N ALA A 242 -0.20 -6.90 1.23
CA ALA A 242 0.10 -7.10 2.65
C ALA A 242 0.24 -5.76 3.38
N ASP A 243 0.91 -4.76 2.78
CA ASP A 243 1.12 -3.42 3.33
C ASP A 243 -0.21 -2.68 3.55
N LEU A 244 -1.05 -2.59 2.53
CA LEU A 244 -2.36 -1.95 2.67
C LEU A 244 -3.32 -2.74 3.56
N PHE A 245 -3.18 -4.05 3.69
CA PHE A 245 -3.90 -4.84 4.68
C PHE A 245 -3.54 -4.41 6.10
N GLY A 246 -2.25 -4.31 6.42
CA GLY A 246 -1.75 -3.86 7.72
C GLY A 246 -2.24 -2.46 8.05
N SER A 247 -1.98 -1.49 7.17
CA SER A 247 -2.39 -0.09 7.34
C SER A 247 -3.90 0.07 7.51
N TYR A 248 -4.71 -0.72 6.79
CA TYR A 248 -6.16 -0.70 6.93
C TYR A 248 -6.62 -1.19 8.31
N VAL A 249 -6.07 -2.31 8.75
CA VAL A 249 -6.33 -2.88 10.08
C VAL A 249 -5.93 -1.90 11.19
N ALA A 250 -4.71 -1.35 11.09
CA ALA A 250 -4.18 -0.41 12.07
C ALA A 250 -5.03 0.87 12.19
N THR A 251 -5.48 1.43 11.05
CA THR A 251 -6.33 2.63 11.02
C THR A 251 -7.66 2.39 11.72
N VAL A 252 -8.35 1.30 11.38
CA VAL A 252 -9.65 0.97 11.98
C VAL A 252 -9.48 0.74 13.47
N LEU A 253 -8.49 -0.04 13.88
CA LEU A 253 -8.20 -0.31 15.28
C LEU A 253 -7.86 0.95 16.07
N ALA A 254 -6.98 1.82 15.57
CA ALA A 254 -6.63 3.08 16.24
C ALA A 254 -7.87 3.96 16.46
N SER A 255 -8.75 4.01 15.47
CA SER A 255 -10.01 4.75 15.57
C SER A 255 -10.97 4.13 16.60
N MET A 256 -11.02 2.78 16.70
CA MET A 256 -11.78 2.07 17.74
C MET A 256 -11.25 2.37 19.14
N VAL A 257 -9.92 2.40 19.30
CA VAL A 257 -9.26 2.76 20.57
C VAL A 257 -9.64 4.17 20.98
N LEU A 258 -9.55 5.14 20.07
CA LEU A 258 -9.94 6.53 20.36
C LEU A 258 -11.46 6.66 20.60
N GLY A 259 -12.29 5.82 20.00
CA GLY A 259 -13.71 5.72 20.31
C GLY A 259 -13.98 5.29 21.76
N ASN A 260 -13.15 4.38 22.32
CA ASN A 260 -13.24 4.01 23.73
C ASN A 260 -12.85 5.16 24.67
N TYR A 261 -11.86 5.99 24.28
CA TYR A 261 -11.51 7.18 25.06
C TYR A 261 -12.61 8.23 25.09
N ILE A 262 -13.33 8.43 23.98
CA ILE A 262 -14.50 9.32 23.97
C ILE A 262 -15.56 8.85 24.96
N ILE A 263 -15.83 7.56 25.02
CA ILE A 263 -16.80 7.00 25.98
C ILE A 263 -16.36 7.27 27.41
N LYS A 264 -15.05 7.19 27.71
CA LYS A 264 -14.49 7.56 29.00
C LYS A 264 -14.68 9.04 29.29
N ASP A 265 -14.28 9.92 28.37
CA ASP A 265 -14.37 11.38 28.56
C ASP A 265 -15.82 11.81 28.83
N MET A 266 -16.79 11.26 28.08
CA MET A 266 -18.22 11.52 28.29
C MET A 266 -18.70 11.04 29.65
N SER A 267 -18.27 9.84 30.09
CA SER A 267 -18.65 9.29 31.40
C SER A 267 -18.07 10.09 32.56
N ASP A 268 -16.82 10.53 32.43
CA ASP A 268 -16.14 11.38 33.45
C ASP A 268 -16.79 12.75 33.55
N TYR A 269 -17.26 13.33 32.46
CA TYR A 269 -17.88 14.65 32.40
C TYR A 269 -19.32 14.68 32.96
N ALA A 270 -20.16 13.72 32.53
CA ALA A 270 -21.60 13.75 32.86
C ALA A 270 -21.97 12.90 34.07
N SER A 271 -21.07 12.12 34.65
CA SER A 271 -21.34 11.09 35.68
C SER A 271 -22.46 10.10 35.28
N GLU A 272 -22.82 10.06 34.03
CA GLU A 272 -23.82 9.16 33.45
C GLU A 272 -23.17 8.26 32.40
N GLN A 273 -23.55 6.99 32.40
CA GLN A 273 -23.05 6.06 31.39
C GLN A 273 -23.66 6.45 30.02
N PHE A 274 -22.78 6.64 29.03
CA PHE A 274 -23.23 6.90 27.66
C PHE A 274 -24.14 5.78 27.17
N SER A 275 -25.33 6.14 26.70
CA SER A 275 -26.31 5.19 26.19
C SER A 275 -26.60 5.46 24.73
N ASP A 276 -26.36 4.45 23.89
CA ASP A 276 -26.72 4.43 22.49
C ASP A 276 -27.52 3.15 22.18
N PRO A 277 -28.10 3.00 20.95
CA PRO A 277 -28.80 1.78 20.53
C PRO A 277 -27.92 0.52 20.56
N PHE A 278 -26.60 0.66 20.78
CA PHE A 278 -25.60 -0.40 20.71
C PHE A 278 -24.92 -0.67 22.06
N GLY A 279 -25.54 -0.26 23.16
CA GLY A 279 -25.03 -0.49 24.52
C GLY A 279 -23.81 0.36 24.87
N GLY A 280 -23.70 1.56 24.31
CA GLY A 280 -22.59 2.49 24.55
C GLY A 280 -21.37 2.28 23.63
N MET A 281 -21.47 1.45 22.59
CA MET A 281 -20.33 1.11 21.71
C MET A 281 -20.27 1.93 20.41
N GLY A 282 -21.19 2.86 20.17
CA GLY A 282 -21.27 3.60 18.91
C GLY A 282 -19.94 4.20 18.43
N PRO A 283 -19.19 4.97 19.27
CA PRO A 283 -17.92 5.54 18.88
C PRO A 283 -16.84 4.50 18.50
N ILE A 284 -16.89 3.31 19.11
CA ILE A 284 -15.94 2.21 18.83
C ILE A 284 -16.35 1.51 17.53
N LEU A 285 -17.65 1.36 17.27
CA LEU A 285 -18.16 0.64 16.10
C LEU A 285 -18.11 1.47 14.82
N LEU A 286 -18.18 2.80 14.91
CA LEU A 286 -18.24 3.69 13.75
C LEU A 286 -17.14 3.43 12.71
N PRO A 287 -15.83 3.35 13.05
CA PRO A 287 -14.78 3.09 12.07
C PRO A 287 -14.93 1.72 11.40
N LEU A 288 -15.42 0.72 12.12
CA LEU A 288 -15.64 -0.63 11.58
C LEU A 288 -16.83 -0.66 10.59
N PHE A 289 -17.88 0.11 10.85
CA PHE A 289 -18.99 0.28 9.94
C PHE A 289 -18.60 1.07 8.69
N ILE A 290 -17.84 2.15 8.85
CA ILE A 290 -17.29 2.92 7.72
C ILE A 290 -16.46 2.00 6.81
N ALA A 291 -15.61 1.17 7.41
CA ALA A 291 -14.80 0.19 6.70
C ALA A 291 -15.66 -0.83 5.93
N GLY A 292 -16.68 -1.39 6.58
CA GLY A 292 -17.60 -2.34 5.94
C GLY A 292 -18.38 -1.76 4.77
N ILE A 293 -18.91 -0.53 4.91
CA ILE A 293 -19.64 0.16 3.83
C ILE A 293 -18.68 0.54 2.69
N GLY A 294 -17.44 0.90 2.99
CA GLY A 294 -16.42 1.17 1.98
C GLY A 294 -16.20 0.02 1.00
N ILE A 295 -16.34 -1.23 1.47
CA ILE A 295 -16.30 -2.43 0.60
C ILE A 295 -17.45 -2.40 -0.42
N ILE A 296 -18.66 -2.10 0.02
CA ILE A 296 -19.83 -2.04 -0.87
C ILE A 296 -19.72 -0.85 -1.84
N ALA A 297 -19.30 0.30 -1.34
CA ALA A 297 -19.05 1.49 -2.15
C ALA A 297 -18.01 1.20 -3.25
N SER A 298 -16.95 0.47 -2.91
CA SER A 298 -15.92 0.04 -3.87
C SER A 298 -16.49 -0.93 -4.91
N ILE A 299 -17.30 -1.92 -4.51
CA ILE A 299 -17.96 -2.83 -5.47
C ILE A 299 -18.79 -2.03 -6.46
N ILE A 300 -19.61 -1.08 -5.99
CA ILE A 300 -20.44 -0.25 -6.86
C ILE A 300 -19.54 0.59 -7.79
N GLY A 301 -18.50 1.23 -7.26
CA GLY A 301 -17.54 2.03 -8.04
C GLY A 301 -16.91 1.22 -9.20
N THR A 302 -16.56 -0.05 -8.97
CA THR A 302 -15.98 -0.91 -10.02
C THR A 302 -16.90 -1.12 -11.22
N LEU A 303 -18.23 -1.02 -11.04
CA LEU A 303 -19.20 -1.19 -12.13
C LEU A 303 -19.19 -0.03 -13.14
N PHE A 304 -18.65 1.12 -12.74
CA PHE A 304 -18.60 2.33 -13.58
C PHE A 304 -17.29 2.46 -14.37
N ILE A 305 -16.30 1.61 -14.13
CA ILE A 305 -15.04 1.61 -14.89
C ILE A 305 -15.25 0.93 -16.24
N ARG A 306 -15.41 1.75 -17.29
CA ARG A 306 -15.68 1.29 -18.64
C ARG A 306 -15.14 2.27 -19.67
N ILE A 307 -14.49 1.77 -20.69
CA ILE A 307 -14.23 2.48 -21.95
C ILE A 307 -14.99 1.80 -23.07
N LYS A 308 -15.43 2.56 -24.05
CA LYS A 308 -16.22 2.05 -25.19
C LYS A 308 -15.41 2.01 -26.48
N ASN A 309 -14.43 2.90 -26.61
CA ASN A 309 -13.65 3.08 -27.82
C ASN A 309 -12.37 2.22 -27.78
N ASN A 310 -12.10 1.49 -28.85
CA ASN A 310 -10.87 0.73 -29.02
C ASN A 310 -9.63 1.62 -29.30
N GLU A 311 -9.88 2.84 -29.74
CA GLU A 311 -8.86 3.88 -29.99
C GLU A 311 -8.72 4.85 -28.81
N ALA A 312 -9.19 4.45 -27.62
CA ALA A 312 -9.06 5.26 -26.42
C ALA A 312 -7.58 5.45 -26.07
N LYS A 313 -7.25 6.69 -25.69
CA LYS A 313 -5.91 7.06 -25.22
C LYS A 313 -5.82 6.94 -23.70
N GLU A 314 -4.60 7.05 -23.17
CA GLU A 314 -4.27 6.97 -21.74
C GLU A 314 -5.18 7.85 -20.88
N ALA A 315 -5.42 9.11 -21.30
CA ALA A 315 -6.27 10.05 -20.57
C ALA A 315 -7.72 9.56 -20.40
N GLN A 316 -8.27 8.80 -21.38
CA GLN A 316 -9.62 8.27 -21.30
C GLN A 316 -9.70 7.04 -20.39
N VAL A 317 -8.67 6.22 -20.38
CA VAL A 317 -8.55 5.08 -19.45
C VAL A 317 -8.43 5.61 -18.03
N GLN A 318 -7.52 6.56 -17.79
CA GLN A 318 -7.35 7.23 -16.49
C GLN A 318 -8.64 7.89 -15.99
N ALA A 319 -9.35 8.62 -16.85
CA ALA A 319 -10.63 9.24 -16.50
C ALA A 319 -11.69 8.20 -16.10
N SER A 320 -11.69 7.03 -16.73
CA SER A 320 -12.60 5.94 -16.37
C SER A 320 -12.29 5.38 -14.97
N LEU A 321 -11.02 5.17 -14.63
CA LEU A 321 -10.58 4.73 -13.30
C LEU A 321 -10.93 5.78 -12.23
N ASN A 322 -10.64 7.05 -12.51
CA ASN A 322 -10.96 8.16 -11.62
C ASN A 322 -12.48 8.28 -11.38
N THR A 323 -13.31 8.01 -12.40
CA THR A 323 -14.79 8.01 -12.26
C THR A 323 -15.26 6.97 -11.27
N GLY A 324 -14.76 5.73 -11.36
CA GLY A 324 -15.09 4.67 -10.41
C GLY A 324 -14.67 5.03 -8.98
N ASN A 325 -13.48 5.62 -8.82
CA ASN A 325 -12.98 6.08 -7.53
C ASN A 325 -13.86 7.18 -6.92
N ILE A 326 -14.21 8.21 -7.70
CA ILE A 326 -15.08 9.31 -7.25
C ILE A 326 -16.45 8.77 -6.81
N ILE A 327 -17.04 7.83 -7.55
CA ILE A 327 -18.32 7.22 -7.19
C ILE A 327 -18.20 6.48 -5.85
N SER A 328 -17.11 5.73 -5.64
CA SER A 328 -16.86 5.06 -4.36
C SER A 328 -16.75 6.07 -3.21
N ILE A 329 -16.01 7.17 -3.40
CA ILE A 329 -15.87 8.25 -2.43
C ILE A 329 -17.24 8.86 -2.09
N LEU A 330 -18.05 9.20 -3.10
CA LEU A 330 -19.35 9.83 -2.89
C LEU A 330 -20.34 8.91 -2.15
N ILE A 331 -20.35 7.61 -2.47
CA ILE A 331 -21.18 6.64 -1.75
C ILE A 331 -20.71 6.50 -0.31
N THR A 332 -19.41 6.43 -0.06
CA THR A 332 -18.83 6.37 1.28
C THR A 332 -19.24 7.61 2.08
N LEU A 333 -19.07 8.80 1.50
CA LEU A 333 -19.42 10.06 2.13
C LEU A 333 -20.91 10.13 2.51
N PHE A 334 -21.79 9.80 1.57
CA PHE A 334 -23.23 9.78 1.80
C PHE A 334 -23.61 8.79 2.90
N SER A 335 -22.97 7.63 2.93
CA SER A 335 -23.23 6.61 3.96
C SER A 335 -22.71 7.05 5.34
N CYS A 336 -21.57 7.74 5.40
CA CYS A 336 -21.05 8.27 6.66
C CYS A 336 -21.99 9.27 7.33
N TRP A 337 -22.75 10.06 6.57
CA TRP A 337 -23.76 10.96 7.12
C TRP A 337 -24.78 10.20 7.98
N PHE A 338 -25.34 9.11 7.43
CA PHE A 338 -26.32 8.29 8.16
C PHE A 338 -25.69 7.47 9.29
N LEU A 339 -24.47 6.99 9.10
CA LEU A 339 -23.79 6.20 10.14
C LEU A 339 -23.47 7.04 11.37
N ILE A 340 -23.02 8.26 11.17
CA ILE A 340 -22.67 9.16 12.27
C ILE A 340 -23.89 9.55 13.06
N ASP A 341 -24.98 9.93 12.37
CA ASP A 341 -26.28 10.24 12.99
C ASP A 341 -26.86 9.05 13.77
N TYR A 342 -26.61 7.82 13.31
CA TYR A 342 -27.14 6.61 13.92
C TYR A 342 -26.28 6.04 15.07
N LEU A 343 -24.95 6.22 15.01
CA LEU A 343 -23.99 5.60 15.94
C LEU A 343 -23.50 6.56 17.02
N LEU A 344 -23.52 7.87 16.80
CA LEU A 344 -23.06 8.86 17.74
C LEU A 344 -24.23 9.64 18.36
N PRO A 345 -24.08 10.16 19.58
CA PRO A 345 -25.05 11.09 20.15
C PRO A 345 -25.04 12.41 19.38
N ASP A 346 -26.12 13.20 19.45
CA ASP A 346 -26.19 14.53 18.81
C ASP A 346 -25.02 15.44 19.20
N THR A 347 -24.57 15.32 20.46
CA THR A 347 -23.41 16.06 21.00
C THR A 347 -22.56 15.11 21.82
N ILE A 348 -21.26 15.09 21.53
CA ILE A 348 -20.24 14.42 22.33
C ILE A 348 -19.80 15.40 23.39
N ASN A 349 -20.27 15.22 24.62
CA ASN A 349 -20.03 16.13 25.73
C ASN A 349 -18.68 15.82 26.41
N GLY A 350 -17.93 16.87 26.78
CA GLY A 350 -16.72 16.73 27.57
C GLY A 350 -15.53 16.10 26.84
N MET A 351 -15.51 16.11 25.52
CA MET A 351 -14.39 15.56 24.73
C MET A 351 -13.10 16.31 25.06
N LYS A 352 -12.05 15.58 25.43
CA LYS A 352 -10.76 16.14 25.82
C LYS A 352 -9.94 16.59 24.59
N PHE A 353 -9.51 17.85 24.62
CA PHE A 353 -8.53 18.42 23.70
C PHE A 353 -7.23 18.64 24.44
N PHE A 354 -6.17 17.97 24.01
CA PHE A 354 -4.89 18.00 24.70
C PHE A 354 -4.29 19.42 24.69
N GLY A 355 -3.98 19.94 25.91
CA GLY A 355 -3.47 21.28 26.08
C GLY A 355 -4.54 22.39 26.14
N GLU A 356 -5.83 22.10 25.86
CA GLU A 356 -6.89 23.11 25.75
C GLU A 356 -8.12 22.85 26.64
N GLY A 357 -8.15 21.69 27.33
CA GLY A 357 -9.27 21.29 28.17
C GLY A 357 -10.32 20.47 27.45
N THR A 358 -11.59 20.55 27.89
CA THR A 358 -12.71 19.79 27.32
C THR A 358 -13.63 20.68 26.49
N ARG A 359 -14.21 20.13 25.42
CA ARG A 359 -15.19 20.81 24.56
C ARG A 359 -16.36 19.88 24.28
N ASP A 360 -17.56 20.44 24.10
CA ASP A 360 -18.73 19.75 23.63
C ASP A 360 -18.78 19.84 22.10
N ILE A 361 -18.77 18.69 21.43
CA ILE A 361 -18.64 18.60 19.99
C ILE A 361 -19.91 18.02 19.37
N PRO A 362 -20.62 18.75 18.47
CA PRO A 362 -21.69 18.17 17.69
C PRO A 362 -21.22 16.99 16.83
N SER A 363 -21.99 15.91 16.76
CA SER A 363 -21.64 14.74 15.94
C SER A 363 -21.43 15.08 14.46
N GLN A 364 -22.08 16.14 13.98
CA GLN A 364 -21.87 16.68 12.63
C GLN A 364 -20.42 17.09 12.35
N ASN A 365 -19.66 17.51 13.37
CA ASN A 365 -18.24 17.82 13.21
C ASN A 365 -17.43 16.57 12.86
N ILE A 366 -17.82 15.40 13.39
CA ILE A 366 -17.21 14.12 13.04
C ILE A 366 -17.51 13.78 11.57
N PHE A 367 -18.71 14.10 11.08
CA PHE A 367 -19.00 13.98 9.65
C PHE A 367 -18.13 14.93 8.80
N TYR A 368 -17.91 16.16 9.22
CA TYR A 368 -16.98 17.06 8.51
C TYR A 368 -15.54 16.53 8.52
N SER A 369 -15.13 15.83 9.58
CA SER A 369 -13.83 15.12 9.60
C SER A 369 -13.77 14.00 8.54
N THR A 370 -14.87 13.30 8.26
CA THR A 370 -14.90 12.32 7.14
C THR A 370 -14.71 12.99 5.78
N ILE A 371 -15.29 14.18 5.59
CA ILE A 371 -15.08 14.98 4.36
C ILE A 371 -13.60 15.32 4.21
N VAL A 372 -12.96 15.78 5.29
CA VAL A 372 -11.52 16.08 5.29
C VAL A 372 -10.69 14.88 4.84
N GLY A 373 -10.94 13.69 5.42
CA GLY A 373 -10.20 12.47 5.06
C GLY A 373 -10.37 12.05 3.61
N LEU A 374 -11.61 11.99 3.13
CA LEU A 374 -11.92 11.63 1.73
C LEU A 374 -11.35 12.67 0.75
N ALA A 375 -11.42 13.96 1.08
CA ALA A 375 -10.86 15.02 0.26
C ALA A 375 -9.34 14.93 0.19
N VAL A 376 -8.66 14.67 1.30
CA VAL A 376 -7.20 14.49 1.35
C VAL A 376 -6.77 13.30 0.49
N GLY A 377 -7.43 12.15 0.63
CA GLY A 377 -7.15 10.98 -0.20
C GLY A 377 -7.26 11.26 -1.70
N TYR A 378 -8.30 11.99 -2.10
CA TYR A 378 -8.49 12.39 -3.50
C TYR A 378 -7.44 13.42 -3.95
N LEU A 379 -7.17 14.46 -3.17
CA LEU A 379 -6.25 15.54 -3.53
C LEU A 379 -4.79 15.06 -3.58
N ILE A 380 -4.37 14.17 -2.68
CA ILE A 380 -3.05 13.55 -2.74
C ILE A 380 -2.89 12.75 -4.04
N SER A 381 -3.91 11.97 -4.40
CA SER A 381 -3.92 11.23 -5.68
C SER A 381 -3.82 12.19 -6.87
N ALA A 382 -4.57 13.29 -6.86
CA ALA A 382 -4.55 14.30 -7.92
C ALA A 382 -3.19 15.04 -8.02
N PHE A 383 -2.56 15.37 -6.88
CA PHE A 383 -1.22 15.96 -6.88
C PHE A 383 -0.17 14.98 -7.38
N THR A 384 -0.25 13.73 -6.96
CA THR A 384 0.65 12.68 -7.45
C THR A 384 0.50 12.49 -8.95
N GLU A 385 -0.74 12.42 -9.47
CA GLU A 385 -1.02 12.36 -10.91
C GLU A 385 -0.42 13.55 -11.64
N TYR A 386 -0.54 14.78 -11.11
CA TYR A 386 0.07 15.95 -11.73
C TYR A 386 1.58 15.86 -11.87
N TYR A 387 2.28 15.34 -10.83
CA TYR A 387 3.73 15.24 -10.83
C TYR A 387 4.28 14.05 -11.62
N THR A 388 3.47 13.00 -11.82
CA THR A 388 3.95 11.73 -12.38
C THR A 388 3.34 11.34 -13.73
N ALA A 389 2.16 11.88 -14.10
CA ALA A 389 1.47 11.43 -15.31
C ALA A 389 2.15 11.90 -16.61
N LEU A 390 2.06 11.04 -17.62
CA LEU A 390 2.56 11.28 -18.97
C LEU A 390 2.01 12.60 -19.53
N GLY A 391 2.87 13.39 -20.17
CA GLY A 391 2.50 14.65 -20.80
C GLY A 391 2.28 15.84 -19.84
N LYS A 392 2.40 15.64 -18.53
CA LYS A 392 2.37 16.73 -17.55
C LYS A 392 3.70 17.47 -17.47
N GLN A 393 3.64 18.75 -17.15
CA GLN A 393 4.81 19.63 -17.15
C GLN A 393 5.99 19.12 -16.30
N PRO A 394 5.83 18.55 -15.10
CA PRO A 394 6.93 18.01 -14.33
C PRO A 394 7.67 16.87 -15.06
N VAL A 395 6.94 15.95 -15.70
CA VAL A 395 7.50 14.86 -16.50
C VAL A 395 8.19 15.39 -17.75
N LEU A 396 7.56 16.31 -18.48
CA LEU A 396 8.16 16.96 -19.66
C LEU A 396 9.45 17.72 -19.33
N ASN A 397 9.55 18.31 -18.14
CA ASN A 397 10.77 18.94 -17.68
C ASN A 397 11.92 17.94 -17.51
N ILE A 398 11.66 16.74 -17.00
CA ILE A 398 12.68 15.66 -16.92
C ILE A 398 13.08 15.23 -18.33
N VAL A 399 12.11 15.05 -19.24
CA VAL A 399 12.35 14.72 -20.65
C VAL A 399 13.28 15.75 -21.32
N GLN A 400 12.99 17.03 -21.16
CA GLN A 400 13.82 18.10 -21.74
C GLN A 400 15.25 18.10 -21.17
N ASN A 401 15.39 17.97 -19.84
CA ASN A 401 16.72 17.92 -19.20
C ASN A 401 17.51 16.65 -19.54
N SER A 402 16.81 15.56 -19.89
CA SER A 402 17.45 14.31 -20.32
C SER A 402 18.23 14.46 -21.62
N SER A 403 17.87 15.44 -22.47
CA SER A 403 18.55 15.70 -23.74
C SER A 403 19.99 16.19 -23.57
N THR A 404 20.34 16.72 -22.40
CA THR A 404 21.67 17.25 -22.10
C THR A 404 22.58 16.25 -21.36
N GLY A 405 22.06 15.13 -20.90
CA GLY A 405 22.84 14.04 -20.33
C GLY A 405 22.32 13.51 -18.97
N ALA A 406 23.03 12.55 -18.41
CA ALA A 406 22.64 11.86 -17.17
C ALA A 406 22.59 12.79 -15.96
N ALA A 407 23.54 13.68 -15.79
CA ALA A 407 23.61 14.56 -14.62
C ALA A 407 22.41 15.50 -14.52
N THR A 408 22.02 16.11 -15.62
CA THR A 408 20.85 17.00 -15.70
C THR A 408 19.55 16.26 -15.52
N ASN A 409 19.46 15.01 -16.00
CA ASN A 409 18.33 14.13 -15.77
C ASN A 409 18.18 13.79 -14.28
N ILE A 410 19.26 13.39 -13.61
CA ILE A 410 19.25 13.10 -12.16
C ILE A 410 18.76 14.33 -11.38
N ILE A 411 19.34 15.50 -11.64
CA ILE A 411 18.98 16.75 -10.97
C ILE A 411 17.48 17.07 -11.21
N ALA A 412 17.00 16.94 -12.43
CA ALA A 412 15.61 17.26 -12.78
C ALA A 412 14.62 16.33 -12.07
N GLY A 413 14.88 15.03 -12.03
CA GLY A 413 14.01 14.06 -11.36
C GLY A 413 14.00 14.24 -9.83
N LEU A 414 15.17 14.39 -9.20
CA LEU A 414 15.26 14.68 -7.77
C LEU A 414 14.54 15.98 -7.42
N ALA A 415 14.74 17.05 -8.20
CA ALA A 415 14.07 18.32 -7.98
C ALA A 415 12.53 18.23 -8.14
N THR A 416 12.07 17.43 -9.10
CA THR A 416 10.63 17.17 -9.31
C THR A 416 10.03 16.45 -8.10
N GLY A 417 10.68 15.39 -7.63
CA GLY A 417 10.25 14.67 -6.43
C GLY A 417 10.25 15.56 -5.19
N MET A 418 11.32 16.32 -4.94
CA MET A 418 11.38 17.26 -3.81
C MET A 418 10.27 18.32 -3.88
N LYS A 419 10.01 18.90 -5.04
CA LYS A 419 8.93 19.88 -5.21
C LYS A 419 7.54 19.30 -4.93
N SER A 420 7.33 18.03 -5.25
CA SER A 420 6.04 17.36 -5.05
C SER A 420 5.69 17.18 -3.57
N THR A 421 6.67 17.17 -2.67
CA THR A 421 6.42 17.07 -1.22
C THR A 421 5.71 18.29 -0.66
N PHE A 422 5.93 19.47 -1.24
CA PHE A 422 5.41 20.74 -0.73
C PHE A 422 3.87 20.75 -0.65
N SER A 423 3.19 20.46 -1.75
CA SER A 423 1.72 20.47 -1.80
C SER A 423 1.11 19.37 -0.91
N SER A 424 1.71 18.19 -0.92
CA SER A 424 1.24 17.06 -0.14
C SER A 424 1.37 17.30 1.37
N VAL A 425 2.51 17.83 1.82
CA VAL A 425 2.75 18.09 3.26
C VAL A 425 1.85 19.22 3.77
N ILE A 426 1.65 20.30 2.98
CA ILE A 426 0.69 21.34 3.37
C ILE A 426 -0.72 20.76 3.50
N LEU A 427 -1.13 19.93 2.55
CA LEU A 427 -2.44 19.29 2.62
C LEU A 427 -2.60 18.41 3.85
N PHE A 428 -1.57 17.64 4.22
CA PHE A 428 -1.56 16.87 5.47
C PHE A 428 -1.67 17.75 6.71
N ALA A 429 -0.87 18.80 6.78
CA ALA A 429 -0.89 19.72 7.91
C ALA A 429 -2.28 20.35 8.09
N LEU A 430 -2.90 20.80 7.00
CA LEU A 430 -4.26 21.34 7.01
C LEU A 430 -5.31 20.29 7.39
N ALA A 431 -5.15 19.05 6.90
CA ALA A 431 -6.06 17.97 7.24
C ALA A 431 -6.00 17.59 8.73
N ILE A 432 -4.79 17.46 9.26
CA ILE A 432 -4.57 17.14 10.67
C ILE A 432 -5.17 18.25 11.54
N TRP A 433 -4.81 19.49 11.27
CA TRP A 433 -5.30 20.63 12.02
C TRP A 433 -6.82 20.77 11.91
N GLY A 434 -7.37 20.73 10.69
CA GLY A 434 -8.82 20.85 10.47
C GLY A 434 -9.62 19.72 11.11
N ALA A 435 -9.19 18.45 10.98
CA ALA A 435 -9.87 17.33 11.62
C ALA A 435 -9.76 17.36 13.15
N TYR A 436 -8.63 17.85 13.69
CA TYR A 436 -8.45 18.04 15.12
C TYR A 436 -9.37 19.14 15.69
N GLU A 437 -9.47 20.28 15.03
CA GLU A 437 -10.41 21.36 15.45
C GLU A 437 -11.88 20.91 15.40
N LEU A 438 -12.23 20.03 14.46
CA LEU A 438 -13.58 19.51 14.31
C LEU A 438 -13.95 18.48 15.38
N GLY A 439 -13.03 17.58 15.77
CA GLY A 439 -13.37 16.46 16.63
C GLY A 439 -12.18 15.87 17.39
N GLY A 440 -11.18 16.70 17.75
CA GLY A 440 -10.00 16.24 18.48
C GLY A 440 -9.27 15.09 17.75
N PHE A 441 -8.57 14.28 18.50
CA PHE A 441 -7.88 13.11 17.92
C PHE A 441 -8.83 12.06 17.32
N TYR A 442 -10.04 11.97 17.85
CA TYR A 442 -11.06 11.09 17.25
C TYR A 442 -11.49 11.59 15.86
N GLY A 443 -11.65 12.90 15.69
CA GLY A 443 -11.91 13.49 14.36
C GLY A 443 -10.81 13.16 13.36
N VAL A 444 -9.54 13.23 13.78
CA VAL A 444 -8.40 12.83 12.94
C VAL A 444 -8.45 11.33 12.60
N ALA A 445 -8.75 10.48 13.57
CA ALA A 445 -8.83 9.03 13.36
C ALA A 445 -10.00 8.64 12.45
N ILE A 446 -11.16 9.26 12.60
CA ILE A 446 -12.31 9.04 11.70
C ILE A 446 -12.03 9.58 10.30
N SER A 447 -11.30 10.69 10.18
CA SER A 447 -10.80 11.19 8.89
C SER A 447 -9.94 10.14 8.19
N ALA A 448 -8.99 9.53 8.91
CA ALA A 448 -8.17 8.42 8.39
C ALA A 448 -9.03 7.19 8.01
N SER A 449 -9.97 6.79 8.87
CA SER A 449 -10.86 5.65 8.61
C SER A 449 -11.76 5.88 7.39
N ALA A 450 -12.28 7.09 7.19
CA ALA A 450 -13.08 7.43 6.01
C ALA A 450 -12.23 7.39 4.73
N MET A 451 -11.00 7.89 4.78
CA MET A 451 -10.04 7.77 3.67
C MET A 451 -9.79 6.29 3.35
N MET A 452 -9.48 5.47 4.35
CA MET A 452 -9.19 4.04 4.19
C MET A 452 -10.41 3.21 3.74
N ALA A 453 -11.63 3.69 3.94
CA ALA A 453 -12.84 3.01 3.44
C ALA A 453 -12.80 2.80 1.92
N THR A 454 -12.08 3.63 1.17
CA THR A 454 -11.91 3.50 -0.29
C THR A 454 -10.78 2.57 -0.70
N THR A 455 -10.07 1.93 0.24
CA THR A 455 -8.87 1.09 -0.01
C THR A 455 -9.14 -0.02 -1.02
N ALA A 456 -10.31 -0.68 -0.97
CA ALA A 456 -10.62 -1.74 -1.92
C ALA A 456 -10.63 -1.23 -3.37
N MET A 457 -11.11 -0.01 -3.59
CA MET A 457 -11.10 0.64 -4.91
C MET A 457 -9.71 1.11 -5.31
N GLN A 458 -8.99 1.78 -4.39
CA GLN A 458 -7.63 2.26 -4.63
C GLN A 458 -6.69 1.12 -4.98
N LEU A 459 -6.78 0.02 -4.23
CA LEU A 459 -5.96 -1.15 -4.47
C LEU A 459 -6.33 -1.89 -5.77
N ALA A 460 -7.61 -1.85 -6.16
CA ALA A 460 -8.03 -2.38 -7.45
C ALA A 460 -7.45 -1.58 -8.63
N ILE A 461 -7.37 -0.26 -8.48
CA ILE A 461 -6.76 0.64 -9.46
C ILE A 461 -5.24 0.47 -9.48
N ASP A 462 -4.60 0.28 -8.34
CA ASP A 462 -3.15 0.14 -8.22
C ASP A 462 -2.69 -1.20 -8.81
N ALA A 463 -3.27 -2.33 -8.38
CA ALA A 463 -2.92 -3.66 -8.88
C ALA A 463 -3.22 -3.87 -10.39
N PHE A 464 -4.05 -3.02 -10.99
CA PHE A 464 -4.24 -2.99 -12.44
C PHE A 464 -2.92 -2.69 -13.18
N GLY A 465 -2.05 -1.82 -12.64
CA GLY A 465 -0.78 -1.44 -13.24
C GLY A 465 0.15 -2.64 -13.51
N PRO A 466 0.60 -3.36 -12.47
CA PRO A 466 1.48 -4.53 -12.63
C PRO A 466 0.88 -5.63 -13.51
N ILE A 467 -0.44 -5.82 -13.49
CA ILE A 467 -1.11 -6.78 -14.39
C ILE A 467 -1.01 -6.32 -15.85
N SER A 468 -1.10 -5.02 -16.11
CA SER A 468 -1.03 -4.45 -17.46
C SER A 468 0.40 -4.48 -18.01
N ASP A 469 1.38 -4.17 -17.17
CA ASP A 469 2.80 -4.23 -17.48
C ASP A 469 3.21 -5.67 -17.86
N ASN A 470 2.94 -6.62 -16.98
CA ASN A 470 3.17 -8.03 -17.27
C ASN A 470 2.41 -8.54 -18.51
N ALA A 471 1.24 -7.99 -18.83
CA ALA A 471 0.54 -8.33 -20.07
C ALA A 471 1.31 -7.83 -21.30
N GLY A 472 1.99 -6.69 -21.21
CA GLY A 472 2.93 -6.20 -22.21
C GLY A 472 4.13 -7.12 -22.38
N GLY A 473 4.74 -7.55 -21.26
CA GLY A 473 5.84 -8.51 -21.27
C GLY A 473 5.45 -9.85 -21.91
N VAL A 474 4.28 -10.38 -21.56
CA VAL A 474 3.76 -11.61 -22.21
C VAL A 474 3.51 -11.40 -23.72
N ALA A 475 3.05 -10.21 -24.15
CA ALA A 475 2.84 -9.92 -25.57
C ALA A 475 4.16 -9.91 -26.34
N GLU A 476 5.20 -9.26 -25.80
CA GLU A 476 6.52 -9.18 -26.41
C GLU A 476 7.19 -10.56 -26.45
N MET A 477 7.28 -11.25 -25.32
CA MET A 477 7.86 -12.60 -25.25
C MET A 477 7.14 -13.61 -26.13
N SER A 478 5.84 -13.39 -26.41
CA SER A 478 5.05 -14.27 -27.30
C SER A 478 5.14 -13.87 -28.76
N GLU A 479 5.88 -12.78 -29.10
CA GLU A 479 6.04 -12.26 -30.47
C GLU A 479 4.68 -11.98 -31.13
N LEU A 480 3.76 -11.37 -30.40
CA LEU A 480 2.43 -11.02 -30.89
C LEU A 480 2.48 -9.81 -31.85
N PRO A 481 1.44 -9.61 -32.69
CA PRO A 481 1.35 -8.43 -33.54
C PRO A 481 1.50 -7.13 -32.77
N LYS A 482 2.13 -6.13 -33.38
CA LYS A 482 2.49 -4.85 -32.76
C LYS A 482 1.30 -4.11 -32.14
N GLU A 483 0.11 -4.22 -32.74
CA GLU A 483 -1.12 -3.61 -32.22
C GLU A 483 -1.52 -4.14 -30.83
N VAL A 484 -1.11 -5.36 -30.49
CA VAL A 484 -1.36 -5.93 -29.16
C VAL A 484 -0.49 -5.24 -28.13
N ARG A 485 0.81 -5.08 -28.45
CA ARG A 485 1.75 -4.33 -27.59
C ARG A 485 1.31 -2.87 -27.43
N GLU A 486 0.92 -2.19 -28.49
CA GLU A 486 0.43 -0.80 -28.43
C GLU A 486 -0.77 -0.65 -27.49
N ARG A 487 -1.69 -1.64 -27.44
CA ARG A 487 -2.82 -1.62 -26.51
C ARG A 487 -2.41 -1.91 -25.07
N THR A 488 -1.47 -2.83 -24.84
CA THR A 488 -0.95 -3.10 -23.50
C THR A 488 -0.11 -1.93 -22.99
N ASP A 489 0.66 -1.25 -23.84
CA ASP A 489 1.45 -0.06 -23.49
C ASP A 489 0.57 1.12 -23.05
N ILE A 490 -0.62 1.30 -23.68
CA ILE A 490 -1.62 2.28 -23.21
C ILE A 490 -2.07 1.96 -21.78
N LEU A 491 -2.38 0.69 -21.49
CA LEU A 491 -2.81 0.28 -20.15
C LEU A 491 -1.68 0.40 -19.14
N ASP A 492 -0.47 0.02 -19.51
CA ASP A 492 0.72 0.09 -18.69
C ASP A 492 1.13 1.54 -18.37
N SER A 493 1.08 2.44 -19.34
CA SER A 493 1.32 3.87 -19.11
C SER A 493 0.34 4.49 -18.09
N VAL A 494 -0.92 4.07 -18.13
CA VAL A 494 -1.91 4.41 -17.09
C VAL A 494 -1.56 3.71 -15.79
N GLY A 495 -1.12 2.45 -15.85
CA GLY A 495 -0.69 1.64 -14.72
C GLY A 495 0.42 2.28 -13.90
N ASN A 496 1.43 2.89 -14.53
CA ASN A 496 2.50 3.62 -13.86
C ASN A 496 1.99 4.85 -13.10
N THR A 497 1.04 5.57 -13.70
CA THR A 497 0.40 6.72 -13.04
C THR A 497 -0.44 6.25 -11.86
N THR A 498 -1.24 5.19 -12.03
CA THR A 498 -2.08 4.65 -10.95
C THR A 498 -1.26 4.02 -9.83
N ALA A 499 -0.16 3.35 -10.14
CA ALA A 499 0.77 2.83 -9.15
C ALA A 499 1.40 3.95 -8.31
N ALA A 500 1.79 5.07 -8.92
CA ALA A 500 2.27 6.23 -8.18
C ALA A 500 1.17 6.86 -7.31
N THR A 501 -0.07 7.00 -7.84
CA THR A 501 -1.20 7.56 -7.09
C THR A 501 -1.66 6.63 -5.95
N GLY A 502 -1.68 5.32 -6.15
CA GLY A 502 -1.98 4.31 -5.13
C GLY A 502 -0.97 4.32 -3.99
N LYS A 503 0.33 4.41 -4.32
CA LYS A 503 1.40 4.58 -3.33
C LYS A 503 1.29 5.93 -2.60
N GLY A 504 0.96 7.03 -3.29
CA GLY A 504 0.67 8.32 -2.68
C GLY A 504 -0.51 8.26 -1.69
N PHE A 505 -1.57 7.54 -2.04
CA PHE A 505 -2.70 7.26 -1.14
C PHE A 505 -2.25 6.42 0.08
N ALA A 506 -1.44 5.38 -0.12
CA ALA A 506 -0.91 4.56 0.97
C ALA A 506 -0.06 5.38 1.95
N ILE A 507 0.82 6.27 1.45
CA ILE A 507 1.61 7.18 2.28
C ILE A 507 0.72 8.12 3.08
N ALA A 508 -0.31 8.68 2.45
CA ALA A 508 -1.28 9.57 3.08
C ALA A 508 -2.05 8.89 4.21
N SER A 509 -2.55 7.69 3.94
CA SER A 509 -3.28 6.90 4.92
C SER A 509 -2.38 6.50 6.10
N ALA A 510 -1.14 6.07 5.82
CA ALA A 510 -0.16 5.73 6.86
C ALA A 510 0.18 6.94 7.75
N ALA A 511 0.29 8.14 7.17
CA ALA A 511 0.54 9.37 7.94
C ALA A 511 -0.62 9.70 8.90
N LEU A 512 -1.86 9.63 8.44
CA LEU A 512 -3.04 9.85 9.29
C LEU A 512 -3.21 8.72 10.32
N THR A 513 -2.94 7.48 9.94
CA THR A 513 -2.95 6.33 10.85
C THR A 513 -1.91 6.46 11.94
N ALA A 514 -0.67 6.83 11.57
CA ALA A 514 0.40 7.05 12.53
C ALA A 514 0.01 8.11 13.58
N LEU A 515 -0.70 9.16 13.17
CA LEU A 515 -1.18 10.18 14.09
C LEU A 515 -2.31 9.67 15.00
N ALA A 516 -3.24 8.86 14.48
CA ALA A 516 -4.28 8.22 15.28
C ALA A 516 -3.68 7.23 16.30
N LEU A 517 -2.70 6.43 15.89
CA LEU A 517 -1.94 5.54 16.78
C LEU A 517 -1.11 6.33 17.80
N PHE A 518 -0.53 7.45 17.40
CA PHE A 518 0.18 8.35 18.30
C PHE A 518 -0.73 8.94 19.37
N ALA A 519 -1.93 9.37 19.00
CA ALA A 519 -2.94 9.83 19.95
C ALA A 519 -3.35 8.71 20.91
N ALA A 520 -3.61 7.51 20.41
CA ALA A 520 -3.89 6.34 21.24
C ALA A 520 -2.72 6.02 22.19
N TYR A 521 -1.48 6.13 21.72
CA TYR A 521 -0.28 5.93 22.54
C TYR A 521 -0.17 6.95 23.66
N VAL A 522 -0.31 8.25 23.38
CA VAL A 522 -0.26 9.33 24.38
C VAL A 522 -1.32 9.11 25.46
N THR A 523 -2.52 8.73 25.05
CA THR A 523 -3.62 8.47 25.99
C THR A 523 -3.38 7.21 26.82
N PHE A 524 -2.88 6.11 26.19
CA PHE A 524 -2.59 4.85 26.88
C PHE A 524 -1.45 4.98 27.90
N THR A 525 -0.39 5.73 27.57
CA THR A 525 0.76 5.96 28.45
C THR A 525 0.50 7.00 29.53
N GLY A 526 -0.59 7.76 29.42
CA GLY A 526 -0.95 8.81 30.37
C GLY A 526 0.00 10.01 30.38
N ILE A 527 0.81 10.20 29.32
CA ILE A 527 1.66 11.40 29.19
C ILE A 527 0.79 12.59 28.79
N ASP A 528 0.98 13.74 29.46
CA ASP A 528 0.21 14.95 29.17
C ASP A 528 0.64 15.69 27.89
N GLY A 529 1.79 15.32 27.32
CA GLY A 529 2.35 15.92 26.12
C GLY A 529 3.81 15.54 25.92
N ILE A 530 4.41 16.01 24.82
CA ILE A 530 5.80 15.78 24.48
C ILE A 530 6.57 17.09 24.56
N ASN A 531 7.42 17.21 25.58
CA ASN A 531 8.20 18.42 25.79
C ASN A 531 9.56 18.32 25.08
N ILE A 532 9.64 18.88 23.88
CA ILE A 532 10.87 18.89 23.05
C ILE A 532 12.02 19.72 23.65
N PHE A 533 11.80 20.47 24.75
CA PHE A 533 12.90 21.15 25.46
C PHE A 533 13.68 20.21 26.39
N LYS A 534 13.19 19.00 26.66
CA LYS A 534 13.97 17.96 27.32
C LYS A 534 15.00 17.37 26.36
N ALA A 535 16.24 17.24 26.83
CA ALA A 535 17.36 16.82 25.98
C ALA A 535 17.20 15.38 25.45
N ASP A 536 16.68 14.47 26.26
CA ASP A 536 16.39 13.07 25.89
C ASP A 536 15.26 12.98 24.87
N VAL A 537 14.18 13.75 25.04
CA VAL A 537 13.05 13.83 24.12
C VAL A 537 13.50 14.40 22.76
N LEU A 538 14.30 15.49 22.77
CA LEU A 538 14.84 16.07 21.55
C LEU A 538 15.82 15.13 20.84
N ALA A 539 16.67 14.42 21.59
CA ALA A 539 17.57 13.42 21.01
C ALA A 539 16.80 12.28 20.33
N ALA A 540 15.73 11.80 20.97
CA ALA A 540 14.85 10.78 20.41
C ALA A 540 14.15 11.26 19.11
N LEU A 541 13.74 12.53 19.01
CA LEU A 541 13.19 13.14 17.80
C LEU A 541 14.19 13.07 16.63
N PHE A 542 15.45 13.43 16.86
CA PHE A 542 16.49 13.37 15.83
C PHE A 542 16.77 11.93 15.39
N ILE A 543 16.84 10.98 16.33
CA ILE A 543 17.00 9.55 16.02
C ILE A 543 15.82 9.09 15.17
N GLY A 544 14.58 9.41 15.56
CA GLY A 544 13.39 9.08 14.80
C GLY A 544 13.42 9.66 13.38
N GLY A 545 13.78 10.93 13.24
CA GLY A 545 13.89 11.58 11.92
C GLY A 545 14.95 10.96 11.01
N MET A 546 15.98 10.35 11.57
CA MET A 546 17.06 9.67 10.82
C MET A 546 16.63 8.28 10.31
N ILE A 547 15.70 7.58 10.98
CA ILE A 547 15.34 6.20 10.63
C ILE A 547 14.85 6.03 9.19
N PRO A 548 13.92 6.82 8.65
CA PRO A 548 13.51 6.69 7.25
C PRO A 548 14.64 6.94 6.26
N VAL A 549 15.59 7.81 6.60
CA VAL A 549 16.76 8.10 5.76
C VAL A 549 17.71 6.90 5.69
N ILE A 550 18.06 6.33 6.84
CA ILE A 550 18.94 5.15 6.87
C ILE A 550 18.28 3.91 6.29
N PHE A 551 16.96 3.74 6.54
CA PHE A 551 16.16 2.68 5.93
C PHE A 551 16.22 2.77 4.40
N SER A 552 16.00 3.96 3.85
CA SER A 552 16.08 4.22 2.41
C SER A 552 17.47 3.93 1.84
N ALA A 553 18.51 4.37 2.53
CA ALA A 553 19.91 4.11 2.12
C ALA A 553 20.20 2.61 2.08
N LEU A 554 19.82 1.86 3.12
CA LEU A 554 20.00 0.41 3.19
C LEU A 554 19.21 -0.31 2.08
N ALA A 555 17.96 0.09 1.84
CA ALA A 555 17.15 -0.47 0.77
C ALA A 555 17.80 -0.25 -0.61
N MET A 556 18.28 0.97 -0.89
CA MET A 556 18.99 1.29 -2.13
C MET A 556 20.27 0.45 -2.30
N GLU A 557 21.08 0.33 -1.25
CA GLU A 557 22.29 -0.49 -1.27
C GLU A 557 21.98 -1.97 -1.52
N SER A 558 20.91 -2.47 -0.90
CA SER A 558 20.45 -3.85 -1.02
C SER A 558 20.03 -4.18 -2.45
N VAL A 559 19.25 -3.29 -3.09
CA VAL A 559 18.86 -3.47 -4.50
C VAL A 559 20.10 -3.40 -5.40
N GLY A 560 21.01 -2.46 -5.19
CA GLY A 560 22.26 -2.38 -5.96
C GLY A 560 23.09 -3.66 -5.90
N LYS A 561 23.21 -4.26 -4.71
CA LYS A 561 23.90 -5.54 -4.51
C LYS A 561 23.19 -6.70 -5.23
N ALA A 562 21.86 -6.74 -5.13
CA ALA A 562 21.06 -7.78 -5.76
C ALA A 562 21.07 -7.66 -7.29
N ALA A 563 20.90 -6.44 -7.81
CA ALA A 563 20.98 -6.13 -9.25
C ALA A 563 22.33 -6.50 -9.85
N MET A 564 23.44 -6.23 -9.14
CA MET A 564 24.78 -6.59 -9.63
C MET A 564 24.93 -8.10 -9.80
N LYS A 565 24.36 -8.92 -8.91
CA LYS A 565 24.35 -10.39 -9.05
C LYS A 565 23.56 -10.83 -10.28
N MET A 566 22.42 -10.18 -10.53
CA MET A 566 21.61 -10.43 -11.72
C MET A 566 22.36 -10.07 -13.00
N VAL A 567 22.97 -8.88 -13.04
CA VAL A 567 23.83 -8.43 -14.15
C VAL A 567 24.93 -9.44 -14.48
N GLN A 568 25.61 -9.94 -13.45
CA GLN A 568 26.68 -10.94 -13.63
C GLN A 568 26.13 -12.24 -14.20
N GLU A 569 24.97 -12.69 -13.76
CA GLU A 569 24.34 -13.92 -14.28
C GLU A 569 23.89 -13.76 -15.72
N VAL A 570 23.23 -12.66 -16.08
CA VAL A 570 22.81 -12.41 -17.45
C VAL A 570 24.01 -12.35 -18.40
N ARG A 571 25.08 -11.64 -18.01
CA ARG A 571 26.34 -11.62 -18.77
C ARG A 571 26.97 -13.01 -18.90
N ARG A 572 26.96 -13.81 -17.83
CA ARG A 572 27.43 -15.19 -17.85
C ARG A 572 26.68 -16.02 -18.87
N GLN A 573 25.34 -15.95 -18.85
CA GLN A 573 24.51 -16.71 -19.79
C GLN A 573 24.75 -16.28 -21.24
N PHE A 574 24.83 -14.99 -21.54
CA PHE A 574 25.16 -14.50 -22.88
C PHE A 574 26.51 -14.98 -23.40
N LYS A 575 27.49 -15.14 -22.48
CA LYS A 575 28.84 -15.63 -22.84
C LYS A 575 28.91 -17.15 -22.95
N GLU A 576 28.26 -17.88 -22.04
CA GLU A 576 28.47 -19.33 -21.86
C GLU A 576 27.42 -20.20 -22.59
N ILE A 577 26.28 -19.63 -22.97
CA ILE A 577 25.24 -20.34 -23.73
C ILE A 577 25.18 -19.82 -25.16
N PRO A 578 25.88 -20.47 -26.09
CA PRO A 578 25.94 -20.04 -27.51
C PRO A 578 24.54 -20.04 -28.14
N GLY A 579 24.23 -18.97 -28.86
CA GLY A 579 22.99 -18.89 -29.63
C GLY A 579 21.80 -18.25 -28.87
N ILE A 580 21.98 -17.78 -27.62
CA ILE A 580 20.91 -17.02 -26.92
C ILE A 580 20.58 -15.75 -27.69
N LEU A 581 21.57 -14.91 -28.02
CA LEU A 581 21.36 -13.64 -28.70
C LEU A 581 20.77 -13.80 -30.11
N GLU A 582 21.04 -14.94 -30.77
CA GLU A 582 20.45 -15.31 -32.06
C GLU A 582 19.08 -15.99 -31.92
N GLY A 583 18.55 -16.16 -30.71
CA GLY A 583 17.28 -16.85 -30.49
C GLY A 583 17.28 -18.36 -30.72
N LYS A 584 18.47 -18.99 -30.83
CA LYS A 584 18.64 -20.42 -31.09
C LYS A 584 18.71 -21.27 -29.83
N ALA A 585 19.10 -20.69 -28.71
CA ALA A 585 19.17 -21.31 -27.39
C ALA A 585 18.21 -20.63 -26.43
N LYS A 586 17.67 -21.37 -25.45
CA LYS A 586 16.80 -20.81 -24.41
C LYS A 586 17.64 -20.35 -23.23
N PRO A 587 17.33 -19.17 -22.65
CA PRO A 587 17.94 -18.74 -21.40
C PRO A 587 17.53 -19.61 -20.21
N ASP A 588 18.37 -19.64 -19.18
CA ASP A 588 18.04 -20.21 -17.87
C ASP A 588 17.34 -19.15 -17.00
N TYR A 589 16.02 -19.01 -17.18
CA TYR A 589 15.20 -18.07 -16.43
C TYR A 589 15.11 -18.44 -14.94
N GLU A 590 15.11 -19.76 -14.62
CA GLU A 590 14.96 -20.23 -13.23
C GLU A 590 16.13 -19.75 -12.37
N LYS A 591 17.34 -19.70 -12.92
CA LYS A 591 18.52 -19.19 -12.22
C LYS A 591 18.43 -17.72 -11.85
N CYS A 592 17.90 -16.90 -12.74
CA CYS A 592 17.68 -15.47 -12.46
C CYS A 592 16.62 -15.27 -11.35
N VAL A 593 15.53 -16.02 -11.37
CA VAL A 593 14.50 -16.01 -10.29
C VAL A 593 15.12 -16.44 -8.96
N GLU A 594 15.94 -17.49 -8.93
CA GLU A 594 16.63 -17.96 -7.72
C GLU A 594 17.55 -16.88 -7.13
N ILE A 595 18.33 -16.19 -7.98
CA ILE A 595 19.27 -15.15 -7.55
C ILE A 595 18.52 -13.97 -6.93
N SER A 596 17.47 -13.46 -7.58
CA SER A 596 16.64 -12.37 -7.02
C SER A 596 15.98 -12.78 -5.71
N THR A 597 15.42 -14.00 -5.64
CA THR A 597 14.80 -14.52 -4.42
C THR A 597 15.78 -14.56 -3.25
N ASN A 598 16.93 -15.18 -3.44
CA ASN A 598 17.94 -15.32 -2.37
C ASN A 598 18.53 -13.97 -1.93
N ALA A 599 18.71 -13.04 -2.88
CA ALA A 599 19.18 -11.71 -2.57
C ALA A 599 18.14 -10.92 -1.77
N ALA A 600 16.88 -10.90 -2.22
CA ALA A 600 15.80 -10.19 -1.55
C ALA A 600 15.60 -10.66 -0.11
N LEU A 601 15.50 -11.98 0.10
CA LEU A 601 15.32 -12.56 1.44
C LEU A 601 16.47 -12.25 2.40
N LYS A 602 17.69 -12.17 1.91
CA LYS A 602 18.85 -11.82 2.74
C LYS A 602 18.89 -10.34 3.07
N GLU A 603 18.68 -9.50 2.07
CA GLU A 603 18.89 -8.07 2.19
C GLU A 603 17.71 -7.36 2.92
N MET A 604 16.51 -7.94 3.00
CA MET A 604 15.38 -7.35 3.73
C MET A 604 15.52 -7.43 5.26
N LEU A 605 16.41 -8.29 5.78
CA LEU A 605 16.51 -8.54 7.22
C LEU A 605 16.99 -7.32 7.99
N LEU A 606 18.05 -6.66 7.52
CA LEU A 606 18.65 -5.54 8.25
C LEU A 606 17.73 -4.32 8.33
N PRO A 607 17.11 -3.84 7.25
CA PRO A 607 16.11 -2.78 7.33
C PRO A 607 14.93 -3.13 8.25
N GLY A 608 14.41 -4.37 8.16
CA GLY A 608 13.32 -4.84 8.99
C GLY A 608 13.67 -4.88 10.48
N ILE A 609 14.85 -5.38 10.84
CA ILE A 609 15.32 -5.43 12.24
C ILE A 609 15.47 -4.02 12.82
N ILE A 610 16.05 -3.08 12.08
CA ILE A 610 16.22 -1.70 12.55
C ILE A 610 14.85 -1.08 12.87
N THR A 611 13.87 -1.27 11.99
CA THR A 611 12.52 -0.70 12.17
C THR A 611 11.82 -1.24 13.42
N ILE A 612 11.99 -2.54 13.74
CA ILE A 612 11.34 -3.18 14.88
C ILE A 612 12.11 -2.90 16.19
N VAL A 613 13.43 -2.99 16.16
CA VAL A 613 14.25 -2.92 17.39
C VAL A 613 14.40 -1.50 17.91
N THR A 614 14.53 -0.51 17.02
CA THR A 614 14.83 0.87 17.45
C THR A 614 13.74 1.47 18.36
N PRO A 615 12.43 1.41 18.06
CA PRO A 615 11.41 1.94 18.98
C PRO A 615 11.39 1.20 20.32
N VAL A 616 11.65 -0.10 20.33
CA VAL A 616 11.73 -0.89 21.57
C VAL A 616 12.90 -0.40 22.43
N VAL A 617 14.07 -0.22 21.85
CA VAL A 617 15.25 0.29 22.56
C VAL A 617 15.00 1.72 23.10
N ILE A 618 14.44 2.61 22.29
CA ILE A 618 14.12 3.99 22.72
C ILE A 618 13.10 3.97 23.86
N GLY A 619 12.04 3.18 23.75
CA GLY A 619 11.01 3.11 24.79
C GLY A 619 11.54 2.65 26.14
N PHE A 620 12.35 1.58 26.18
CA PHE A 620 12.91 1.05 27.41
C PHE A 620 14.09 1.87 27.95
N ALA A 621 14.92 2.45 27.11
CA ALA A 621 16.10 3.21 27.53
C ALA A 621 15.81 4.66 27.89
N MET A 622 14.85 5.31 27.22
CA MET A 622 14.60 6.75 27.34
C MET A 622 13.17 7.08 27.84
N GLY A 623 12.29 6.08 27.92
CA GLY A 623 10.93 6.23 28.45
C GLY A 623 9.87 6.64 27.43
N PRO A 624 8.59 6.74 27.90
CA PRO A 624 7.46 6.89 26.98
C PRO A 624 7.41 8.25 26.27
N GLU A 625 7.78 9.35 26.92
CA GLU A 625 7.79 10.66 26.29
C GLU A 625 8.81 10.76 25.13
N ALA A 626 10.00 10.19 25.34
CA ALA A 626 11.03 10.09 24.31
C ALA A 626 10.61 9.18 23.16
N LEU A 627 9.95 8.03 23.42
CA LEU A 627 9.39 7.17 22.39
C LEU A 627 8.33 7.89 21.56
N GLY A 628 7.45 8.67 22.18
CA GLY A 628 6.49 9.51 21.46
C GLY A 628 7.18 10.52 20.54
N SER A 629 8.25 11.16 21.00
CA SER A 629 9.04 12.09 20.20
C SER A 629 9.76 11.39 19.03
N TYR A 630 10.32 10.22 19.28
CA TYR A 630 10.90 9.36 18.23
C TYR A 630 9.87 9.04 17.14
N MET A 631 8.65 8.62 17.51
CA MET A 631 7.57 8.31 16.58
C MET A 631 7.18 9.53 15.72
N ALA A 632 7.12 10.73 16.34
CA ALA A 632 6.88 11.97 15.60
C ALA A 632 7.99 12.25 14.57
N GLY A 633 9.24 12.05 14.94
CA GLY A 633 10.39 12.17 14.02
C GLY A 633 10.32 11.20 12.85
N VAL A 634 10.01 9.93 13.12
CA VAL A 634 9.80 8.89 12.07
C VAL A 634 8.67 9.30 11.13
N ALA A 635 7.53 9.75 11.66
CA ALA A 635 6.36 10.10 10.86
C ALA A 635 6.64 11.27 9.91
N VAL A 636 7.21 12.37 10.41
CA VAL A 636 7.50 13.56 9.58
C VAL A 636 8.54 13.25 8.51
N SER A 637 9.66 12.65 8.89
CA SER A 637 10.73 12.30 7.95
C SER A 637 10.26 11.24 6.96
N GLY A 638 9.52 10.22 7.42
CA GLY A 638 8.98 9.14 6.60
C GLY A 638 8.04 9.64 5.51
N VAL A 639 7.10 10.53 5.85
CA VAL A 639 6.18 11.13 4.88
C VAL A 639 6.94 11.93 3.82
N LEU A 640 7.92 12.74 4.22
CA LEU A 640 8.72 13.53 3.29
C LEU A 640 9.51 12.64 2.31
N TRP A 641 10.22 11.64 2.84
CA TRP A 641 11.02 10.72 2.02
C TRP A 641 10.14 9.86 1.10
N ALA A 642 9.04 9.32 1.61
CA ALA A 642 8.15 8.46 0.84
C ALA A 642 7.51 9.22 -0.34
N ILE A 643 6.96 10.43 -0.12
CA ILE A 643 6.38 11.24 -1.21
C ILE A 643 7.45 11.64 -2.23
N PHE A 644 8.61 12.10 -1.74
CA PHE A 644 9.73 12.48 -2.59
C PHE A 644 10.12 11.34 -3.54
N GLN A 645 10.38 10.16 -3.00
CA GLN A 645 10.86 9.03 -3.79
C GLN A 645 9.79 8.45 -4.70
N ASN A 646 8.56 8.30 -4.21
CA ASN A 646 7.44 7.86 -5.02
C ASN A 646 7.23 8.73 -6.26
N ASN A 647 7.20 10.05 -6.06
CA ASN A 647 6.89 10.98 -7.14
C ASN A 647 8.08 11.20 -8.10
N ALA A 648 9.31 11.20 -7.57
CA ALA A 648 10.51 11.23 -8.41
C ALA A 648 10.55 10.01 -9.34
N GLY A 649 10.33 8.83 -8.77
CA GLY A 649 10.34 7.58 -9.52
C GLY A 649 9.25 7.51 -10.57
N GLY A 650 7.98 7.78 -10.20
CA GLY A 650 6.87 7.78 -11.16
C GLY A 650 7.07 8.79 -12.30
N ALA A 651 7.68 9.96 -12.00
CA ALA A 651 7.98 10.96 -13.01
C ALA A 651 9.10 10.50 -13.98
N TRP A 652 10.15 9.83 -13.48
CA TRP A 652 11.20 9.27 -14.33
C TRP A 652 10.68 8.16 -15.25
N ASP A 653 9.83 7.27 -14.72
CA ASP A 653 9.25 6.18 -15.48
C ASP A 653 8.40 6.68 -16.66
N ASN A 654 7.51 7.63 -16.39
CA ASN A 654 6.71 8.23 -17.45
C ASN A 654 7.53 9.17 -18.37
N ALA A 655 8.65 9.72 -17.90
CA ALA A 655 9.60 10.42 -18.79
C ALA A 655 10.26 9.43 -19.77
N LYS A 656 10.64 8.22 -19.32
CA LYS A 656 11.12 7.13 -20.19
C LYS A 656 10.07 6.77 -21.24
N LYS A 657 8.82 6.54 -20.83
CA LYS A 657 7.71 6.19 -21.76
C LYS A 657 7.39 7.32 -22.76
N SER A 658 7.66 8.58 -22.39
CA SER A 658 7.55 9.70 -23.36
C SER A 658 8.48 9.54 -24.56
N PHE A 659 9.70 8.99 -24.37
CA PHE A 659 10.61 8.70 -25.49
C PHE A 659 10.14 7.51 -26.31
N GLU A 660 9.56 6.50 -25.70
CA GLU A 660 9.01 5.34 -26.43
C GLU A 660 7.85 5.72 -27.34
N ALA A 661 6.97 6.60 -26.84
CA ALA A 661 5.86 7.16 -27.64
C ALA A 661 6.33 8.15 -28.72
N GLY A 662 7.54 8.69 -28.59
CA GLY A 662 8.08 9.75 -29.45
C GLY A 662 7.70 11.14 -28.95
N VAL A 663 8.67 11.85 -28.41
CA VAL A 663 8.51 13.19 -27.83
C VAL A 663 9.24 14.23 -28.65
N GLU A 664 8.62 15.40 -28.83
CA GLU A 664 9.26 16.53 -29.51
C GLU A 664 10.18 17.26 -28.53
N ILE A 665 11.49 17.27 -28.82
CA ILE A 665 12.50 18.05 -28.10
C ILE A 665 13.21 18.97 -29.08
N ASN A 666 13.18 20.27 -28.81
CA ASN A 666 13.81 21.30 -29.66
C ASN A 666 13.42 21.22 -31.16
N GLY A 667 12.14 20.90 -31.43
CA GLY A 667 11.62 20.81 -32.80
C GLY A 667 11.96 19.51 -33.54
N LYS A 668 12.47 18.51 -32.84
CA LYS A 668 12.73 17.16 -33.39
C LYS A 668 11.99 16.11 -32.58
N ILE A 669 11.35 15.16 -33.28
CA ILE A 669 10.74 13.99 -32.63
C ILE A 669 11.83 13.00 -32.31
N GLU A 670 12.12 12.82 -31.03
CA GLU A 670 13.09 11.88 -30.53
C GLU A 670 12.39 10.62 -30.02
N LYS A 671 12.71 9.48 -30.65
CA LYS A 671 12.20 8.14 -30.26
C LYS A 671 13.27 7.27 -29.59
N LYS A 672 14.55 7.65 -29.71
CA LYS A 672 15.69 6.96 -29.09
C LYS A 672 16.81 8.00 -28.88
N ALA A 673 16.79 8.71 -27.77
CA ALA A 673 17.89 9.61 -27.44
C ALA A 673 18.99 8.85 -26.68
N VAL A 674 20.24 9.33 -26.76
CA VAL A 674 21.35 8.96 -25.88
C VAL A 674 20.94 9.10 -24.40
N SER A 675 20.05 10.04 -24.10
CA SER A 675 19.41 10.27 -22.81
C SER A 675 18.44 9.18 -22.35
N TYR A 676 17.88 8.37 -23.25
CA TYR A 676 16.99 7.24 -22.91
C TYR A 676 17.70 6.17 -22.08
N THR A 677 18.94 5.85 -22.46
CA THR A 677 19.79 4.92 -21.72
C THR A 677 20.10 5.43 -20.31
N HIS A 678 20.26 6.74 -20.16
CA HIS A 678 20.53 7.38 -18.87
C HIS A 678 19.28 7.51 -18.00
N LEU A 679 18.10 7.76 -18.59
CA LEU A 679 16.81 7.76 -17.89
C LEU A 679 16.54 6.40 -17.24
N ARG A 680 16.80 5.31 -17.94
CA ARG A 680 16.63 3.95 -17.42
C ARG A 680 17.53 3.62 -16.24
N ALA A 681 18.78 4.04 -16.28
CA ALA A 681 19.70 3.83 -15.16
C ALA A 681 19.23 4.54 -13.88
N HIS A 682 18.38 5.58 -14.00
CA HIS A 682 17.91 6.38 -12.87
C HIS A 682 16.47 6.07 -12.43
N GLU A 683 15.66 5.45 -13.27
CA GLU A 683 14.35 4.90 -12.92
C GLU A 683 14.46 3.90 -11.76
N THR A 684 15.56 3.22 -11.69
CA THR A 684 15.88 2.25 -10.64
C THR A 684 15.91 2.87 -9.24
N ALA A 685 16.25 4.14 -9.08
CA ALA A 685 16.19 4.82 -7.80
C ALA A 685 14.75 4.97 -7.26
N ARG A 686 13.74 4.87 -8.11
CA ARG A 686 12.31 5.02 -7.82
C ARG A 686 11.75 4.03 -6.82
N ASN A 687 12.11 2.79 -6.99
CA ASN A 687 11.38 1.67 -6.39
C ASN A 687 12.08 1.13 -5.14
N LEU A 688 13.05 1.88 -4.65
CA LEU A 688 13.87 1.51 -3.53
C LEU A 688 13.23 1.83 -2.18
N VAL A 689 12.15 2.62 -2.16
CA VAL A 689 11.61 3.18 -0.91
C VAL A 689 10.06 3.24 -0.88
N CYS A 690 9.36 2.63 -1.83
CA CYS A 690 7.91 2.50 -1.74
C CYS A 690 7.49 1.09 -1.44
#